data_380195f54d48da4ea6fd8dbaf7042c52
#
_entry.id   380195f54d48da4ea6fd8dbaf7042c52
#
_cell.length_a   1.000
_cell.length_b   1.000
_cell.length_c   1.000
_cell.angle_alpha   90.00
_cell.angle_beta   90.00
_cell.angle_gamma   90.00
#
_symmetry.space_group_name_H-M   'P 1'
#
loop_
_entity.id
_entity.type
_entity.pdbx_description
1 polymer ?
#
loop_
_entity_poly.entity_id
_entity_poly.type
_entity_poly.pdbx_seq_one_letter_code
_entity_poly.pdbx_strand_id
1 'polypeptide(L)'
;MTKINLSSRVVSQCHETTWPVTSGYVLYRADVMINHSPASDLFSKRACHAPFPAFLPFIVTLPPMSVAPATGLNAAQQEAVNYMHGPCLVLAGAGSGKTRVITHKIGRLIQSGLEPNRIAAITFTNKAATEMRERAKSLIGKAAKEVVICTFHALGVRMMRQDGEVLGLKPTFSILDSDDVTSILKDCGGSTDAATARQWQWAISLWKNMGLNAAQALAQAKDDNERVTATIMGRYEERLTAYQSVDFDDLIGLPLKLLQDHEQVRQKWQGLLGHVLVDEYQDTNATQYEVLKHLVGERGRFTAVGDDDQSIYGWRGATLDNLKKLPIDYPQLKVIKLEQNYRSTGAILRAANNVIGPNPKLFPKNLWSDLGEGEPVRVVDADNEEHEAERTVARIQSLRAGTTVGSGAQHREFRDFAVLYRANHQARMFEKALRKAQIPYKVSGGQSFFDRAEIKDLCAWFRLWVNNDDDPAFLRAITTPKRGIGHTTLAQLGVFASQYKLSLFEALFSPSLASVLPKKAVGSLHEFGRYVNDLEFRARHTQGAEAARAFLVDWLKEIDYEKNLYEGEDSEKLAAARWTNVMEFCDWMAARCGGQIDDAAGVSTTSEIKNLLEVAQTISLLSTISERETDQNVVTLSTLHAAKGLEWPHVMLVGVTEGMLPFKLGDDANPGGRADGPMSEGILERLQEERRLMYVGITRAQRSLAVSWTRKRKKGRDMIAAQPSRFIAEMALDKTTAKEDPREKLKALRAEFAQKALDAATAATAAAAAPGA
;
A
#
# COMPACT_ATOMS: atom_id res chain seq x y z
N MET A 1 -13.95 46.65 -34.11
CA MET A 1 -12.74 47.09 -34.89
C MET A 1 -11.56 46.37 -34.24
N THR A 2 -10.76 45.48 -34.77
CA THR A 2 -10.58 44.90 -36.09
C THR A 2 -9.95 43.53 -35.90
N LYS A 3 -10.50 42.51 -36.55
CA LYS A 3 -9.92 41.17 -36.69
C LYS A 3 -8.69 41.26 -37.59
N ILE A 4 -7.64 40.48 -37.32
CA ILE A 4 -6.83 39.89 -38.39
C ILE A 4 -6.51 38.43 -38.04
N ASN A 5 -7.02 37.55 -38.92
CA ASN A 5 -6.62 36.16 -39.12
C ASN A 5 -5.36 36.12 -39.96
N LEU A 6 -4.47 35.19 -39.69
CA LEU A 6 -3.56 34.67 -40.70
C LEU A 6 -3.22 33.19 -40.41
N SER A 7 -3.77 32.37 -41.26
CA SER A 7 -3.38 30.98 -41.52
C SER A 7 -2.19 30.94 -42.44
N SER A 8 -1.25 30.03 -42.28
CA SER A 8 -0.58 29.37 -43.41
C SER A 8 0.16 28.10 -42.95
N ARG A 9 -0.22 27.01 -43.56
CA ARG A 9 0.48 25.72 -43.65
C ARG A 9 1.86 25.92 -44.31
N VAL A 10 2.85 25.19 -43.82
CA VAL A 10 3.94 24.68 -44.65
C VAL A 10 4.22 23.24 -44.27
N VAL A 11 3.91 22.35 -45.20
CA VAL A 11 4.38 20.98 -45.28
C VAL A 11 5.73 20.98 -45.94
N SER A 12 6.75 20.36 -45.37
CA SER A 12 7.92 19.92 -46.12
C SER A 12 8.36 18.54 -45.64
N GLN A 13 8.34 17.64 -46.63
CA GLN A 13 8.87 16.29 -46.61
C GLN A 13 10.37 16.32 -46.33
N CYS A 14 10.86 15.41 -45.53
CA CYS A 14 12.24 14.99 -45.55
C CYS A 14 12.32 13.48 -45.78
N HIS A 15 13.07 13.11 -46.79
CA HIS A 15 13.39 11.75 -47.20
C HIS A 15 14.24 11.02 -46.16
N GLU A 16 13.91 9.76 -45.94
CA GLU A 16 14.73 8.78 -45.23
C GLU A 16 15.97 8.44 -46.02
N THR A 17 17.13 8.49 -45.36
CA THR A 17 18.33 7.74 -45.75
C THR A 17 18.86 6.99 -44.55
N THR A 18 18.78 5.69 -44.63
CA THR A 18 19.33 4.71 -43.68
C THR A 18 20.86 4.66 -43.77
N TRP A 19 21.54 4.71 -42.63
CA TRP A 19 22.92 4.28 -42.43
C TRP A 19 23.04 3.39 -41.21
N PRO A 20 23.91 2.36 -41.21
CA PRO A 20 23.97 1.38 -40.14
C PRO A 20 24.72 1.89 -38.93
N VAL A 21 24.19 1.53 -37.76
CA VAL A 21 24.76 1.86 -36.45
C VAL A 21 25.94 0.93 -36.16
N THR A 22 27.10 1.50 -35.99
CA THR A 22 28.16 0.92 -35.19
C THR A 22 28.77 1.98 -34.30
N SER A 23 28.76 1.71 -33.00
CA SER A 23 29.49 2.39 -31.92
C SER A 23 29.31 3.88 -31.71
N GLY A 24 28.44 4.24 -30.82
CA GLY A 24 28.54 5.13 -29.68
C GLY A 24 29.17 6.51 -29.76
N TYR A 25 28.95 7.35 -30.82
CA TYR A 25 29.32 8.76 -30.74
C TYR A 25 28.18 9.62 -31.32
N VAL A 26 27.70 10.59 -30.56
CA VAL A 26 26.72 11.58 -30.99
C VAL A 26 27.48 12.85 -31.44
N LEU A 27 27.38 13.18 -32.72
CA LEU A 27 27.88 14.43 -33.27
C LEU A 27 26.80 15.50 -33.17
N TYR A 28 27.04 16.54 -32.38
CA TYR A 28 26.24 17.78 -32.43
C TYR A 28 26.87 18.75 -33.41
N ARG A 29 26.10 19.19 -34.41
CA ARG A 29 26.45 20.27 -35.32
C ARG A 29 25.78 21.54 -34.79
N ALA A 30 26.57 22.52 -34.37
CA ALA A 30 26.09 23.83 -33.99
C ALA A 30 26.18 24.73 -35.22
N ASP A 31 25.03 25.07 -35.82
CA ASP A 31 24.95 26.12 -36.83
C ASP A 31 24.78 27.48 -36.14
N VAL A 32 25.80 28.30 -36.22
CA VAL A 32 25.75 29.71 -35.79
C VAL A 32 25.20 30.53 -36.95
N MET A 33 23.97 31.03 -36.82
CA MET A 33 23.43 32.05 -37.76
C MET A 33 24.03 33.40 -37.42
N ILE A 34 24.76 33.96 -38.35
CA ILE A 34 25.20 35.36 -38.33
C ILE A 34 24.20 36.16 -39.17
N ASN A 35 23.49 37.09 -38.52
CA ASN A 35 22.65 38.08 -39.17
C ASN A 35 23.53 39.11 -39.87
N HIS A 36 23.38 39.25 -41.18
CA HIS A 36 23.88 40.39 -41.94
C HIS A 36 22.77 41.38 -42.27
N SER A 37 22.97 42.61 -41.86
CA SER A 37 22.29 43.80 -42.41
C SER A 37 23.28 44.55 -43.34
N PRO A 38 22.82 45.13 -44.46
CA PRO A 38 23.69 45.60 -45.50
C PRO A 38 24.05 47.09 -45.36
N ALA A 39 25.30 47.39 -45.49
CA ALA A 39 25.69 48.74 -45.99
C ALA A 39 27.11 48.74 -46.60
N SER A 40 27.12 48.98 -47.92
CA SER A 40 28.03 49.77 -48.73
C SER A 40 29.55 49.57 -48.72
N ASP A 41 30.02 49.13 -49.89
CA ASP A 41 31.09 49.61 -50.76
C ASP A 41 32.51 49.98 -50.26
N LEU A 42 33.41 49.44 -51.02
CA LEU A 42 34.69 49.98 -51.54
C LEU A 42 36.01 49.31 -51.12
N PHE A 43 36.70 48.91 -52.16
CA PHE A 43 38.16 48.74 -52.38
C PHE A 43 38.78 47.33 -52.29
N SER A 44 39.00 46.85 -53.52
CA SER A 44 40.19 46.37 -54.19
C SER A 44 41.10 45.32 -53.58
N LYS A 45 41.17 44.25 -54.38
CA LYS A 45 42.33 43.43 -54.80
C LYS A 45 43.63 43.48 -53.98
N ARG A 46 43.97 42.34 -53.36
CA ARG A 46 45.29 41.69 -53.53
C ARG A 46 45.25 40.24 -53.03
N ALA A 47 45.65 39.34 -53.90
CA ALA A 47 45.84 37.92 -53.59
C ALA A 47 47.14 37.74 -52.80
N CYS A 48 47.08 36.96 -51.75
CA CYS A 48 48.23 36.26 -51.19
C CYS A 48 47.82 34.85 -50.78
N HIS A 49 48.39 33.87 -51.45
CA HIS A 49 48.35 32.49 -51.10
C HIS A 49 49.13 32.23 -49.80
N ALA A 50 48.45 31.68 -48.76
CA ALA A 50 49.12 30.99 -47.69
C ALA A 50 48.33 29.70 -47.38
N PRO A 51 48.97 28.55 -47.11
CA PRO A 51 48.30 27.28 -46.92
C PRO A 51 47.64 27.25 -45.54
N PHE A 52 46.38 26.76 -45.49
CA PHE A 52 45.65 26.54 -44.28
C PHE A 52 46.27 25.35 -43.52
N PRO A 53 46.54 25.48 -42.21
CA PRO A 53 46.88 24.32 -41.37
C PRO A 53 45.69 23.41 -41.16
N ALA A 54 45.94 22.12 -41.25
CA ALA A 54 44.95 21.06 -40.99
C ALA A 54 44.35 21.20 -39.61
N PHE A 55 43.00 21.32 -39.54
CA PHE A 55 42.26 21.26 -38.29
C PHE A 55 42.28 19.81 -37.78
N LEU A 56 43.03 19.56 -36.72
CA LEU A 56 42.85 18.37 -35.86
C LEU A 56 41.58 18.54 -35.06
N PRO A 57 40.70 17.51 -35.00
CA PRO A 57 39.52 17.58 -34.15
C PRO A 57 39.96 17.54 -32.67
N PHE A 58 39.70 18.61 -31.94
CA PHE A 58 39.78 18.62 -30.49
C PHE A 58 38.66 17.76 -29.95
N ILE A 59 38.97 16.57 -29.49
CA ILE A 59 38.09 15.76 -28.65
C ILE A 59 38.12 16.38 -27.25
N VAL A 60 37.10 17.19 -26.93
CA VAL A 60 36.86 17.62 -25.55
C VAL A 60 36.25 16.44 -24.81
N THR A 61 37.09 15.67 -24.15
CA THR A 61 36.64 14.76 -23.11
C THR A 61 36.20 15.59 -21.92
N LEU A 62 34.89 15.80 -21.80
CA LEU A 62 34.31 16.31 -20.54
C LEU A 62 34.70 15.34 -19.41
N PRO A 63 35.29 15.80 -18.31
CA PRO A 63 35.53 14.95 -17.16
C PRO A 63 34.18 14.41 -16.67
N PRO A 64 34.11 13.15 -16.15
CA PRO A 64 32.90 12.66 -15.58
C PRO A 64 32.47 13.65 -14.50
N MET A 65 31.28 14.24 -14.68
CA MET A 65 30.69 15.11 -13.65
C MET A 65 30.73 14.34 -12.34
N SER A 66 31.57 14.74 -11.41
CA SER A 66 31.58 14.22 -10.06
C SER A 66 30.23 14.61 -9.47
N VAL A 67 29.31 13.65 -9.44
CA VAL A 67 28.06 13.79 -8.71
C VAL A 67 28.45 13.99 -7.26
N ALA A 68 28.19 15.18 -6.71
CA ALA A 68 28.33 15.43 -5.30
C ALA A 68 27.64 14.26 -4.56
N PRO A 69 28.30 13.61 -3.57
CA PRO A 69 27.69 12.50 -2.85
C PRO A 69 26.38 12.97 -2.29
N ALA A 70 25.30 12.19 -2.50
CA ALA A 70 24.00 12.48 -1.94
C ALA A 70 24.18 12.53 -0.41
N THR A 71 24.20 13.72 0.15
CA THR A 71 24.52 13.98 1.55
C THR A 71 23.58 13.18 2.43
N GLY A 72 24.14 12.25 3.21
CA GLY A 72 23.44 11.47 4.22
C GLY A 72 23.08 10.02 3.85
N LEU A 73 23.51 9.46 2.72
CA LEU A 73 23.43 8.02 2.44
C LEU A 73 24.71 7.31 2.89
N ASN A 74 24.57 6.09 3.47
CA ASN A 74 25.73 5.23 3.72
C ASN A 74 26.23 4.56 2.43
N ALA A 75 27.38 3.89 2.50
CA ALA A 75 28.02 3.29 1.32
C ALA A 75 27.11 2.28 0.57
N ALA A 76 26.41 1.40 1.29
CA ALA A 76 25.50 0.43 0.69
C ALA A 76 24.25 1.08 0.06
N GLN A 77 23.69 2.09 0.71
CA GLN A 77 22.60 2.88 0.14
C GLN A 77 23.05 3.63 -1.11
N GLN A 78 24.26 4.20 -1.10
CA GLN A 78 24.85 4.88 -2.25
C GLN A 78 25.11 3.91 -3.42
N GLU A 79 25.59 2.70 -3.13
CA GLU A 79 25.74 1.64 -4.12
C GLU A 79 24.40 1.30 -4.78
N ALA A 80 23.34 1.10 -3.96
CA ALA A 80 22.01 0.80 -4.43
C ALA A 80 21.41 1.92 -5.31
N VAL A 81 21.62 3.18 -4.93
CA VAL A 81 21.17 4.35 -5.70
C VAL A 81 21.90 4.46 -7.04
N ASN A 82 23.20 4.20 -7.08
CA ASN A 82 24.03 4.36 -8.28
C ASN A 82 23.95 3.18 -9.26
N TYR A 83 23.49 2.00 -8.85
CA TYR A 83 23.36 0.85 -9.73
C TYR A 83 22.12 0.97 -10.64
N MET A 84 22.30 1.27 -11.94
CA MET A 84 21.20 1.62 -12.88
C MET A 84 21.13 0.70 -14.11
N HIS A 85 22.10 -0.16 -14.33
CA HIS A 85 22.30 -0.81 -15.64
C HIS A 85 21.73 -2.24 -15.75
N GLY A 86 21.04 -2.74 -14.72
CA GLY A 86 20.49 -4.10 -14.76
C GLY A 86 19.53 -4.35 -13.59
N PRO A 87 19.15 -5.63 -13.40
CA PRO A 87 18.30 -6.04 -12.31
C PRO A 87 19.04 -5.90 -10.97
N CYS A 88 18.36 -5.32 -9.98
CA CYS A 88 18.91 -5.08 -8.65
C CYS A 88 17.92 -5.53 -7.58
N LEU A 89 18.41 -6.29 -6.62
CA LEU A 89 17.69 -6.62 -5.38
C LEU A 89 18.39 -5.95 -4.19
N VAL A 90 17.67 -5.06 -3.53
CA VAL A 90 18.11 -4.40 -2.30
C VAL A 90 17.44 -5.09 -1.11
N LEU A 91 18.21 -5.90 -0.40
CA LEU A 91 17.77 -6.55 0.83
C LEU A 91 17.94 -5.60 1.99
N ALA A 92 16.87 -4.96 2.39
CA ALA A 92 16.87 -3.84 3.29
C ALA A 92 16.09 -4.17 4.56
N GLY A 93 16.80 -4.43 5.67
CA GLY A 93 16.16 -4.73 6.95
C GLY A 93 15.24 -3.61 7.46
N ALA A 94 14.52 -3.88 8.54
CA ALA A 94 13.67 -2.88 9.17
C ALA A 94 14.47 -1.61 9.52
N GLY A 95 13.92 -0.43 9.21
CA GLY A 95 14.55 0.86 9.56
C GLY A 95 15.87 1.19 8.85
N SER A 96 16.27 0.44 7.80
CA SER A 96 17.50 0.65 7.03
C SER A 96 17.37 1.70 5.92
N GLY A 97 16.20 2.33 5.77
CA GLY A 97 15.97 3.39 4.80
C GLY A 97 15.57 2.92 3.40
N LYS A 98 14.78 1.83 3.28
CA LYS A 98 14.21 1.32 2.01
C LYS A 98 13.65 2.43 1.11
N THR A 99 12.67 3.16 1.60
CA THR A 99 12.00 4.23 0.84
C THR A 99 12.95 5.37 0.50
N ARG A 100 13.96 5.64 1.35
CA ARG A 100 15.00 6.64 1.08
C ARG A 100 15.85 6.25 -0.12
N VAL A 101 16.25 4.98 -0.22
CA VAL A 101 16.99 4.46 -1.39
C VAL A 101 16.15 4.60 -2.66
N ILE A 102 14.86 4.23 -2.64
CA ILE A 102 13.96 4.34 -3.79
C ILE A 102 13.85 5.80 -4.26
N THR A 103 13.56 6.73 -3.35
CA THR A 103 13.38 8.14 -3.72
C THR A 103 14.65 8.79 -4.25
N HIS A 104 15.83 8.49 -3.66
CA HIS A 104 17.11 8.98 -4.18
C HIS A 104 17.46 8.34 -5.52
N LYS A 105 17.10 7.05 -5.71
CA LYS A 105 17.32 6.38 -7.00
C LYS A 105 16.46 6.96 -8.12
N ILE A 106 15.21 7.34 -7.84
CA ILE A 106 14.37 8.10 -8.79
C ILE A 106 15.11 9.38 -9.22
N GLY A 107 15.60 10.16 -8.25
CA GLY A 107 16.37 11.36 -8.54
C GLY A 107 17.62 11.08 -9.38
N ARG A 108 18.34 10.00 -9.06
CA ARG A 108 19.55 9.60 -9.78
C ARG A 108 19.25 9.15 -11.21
N LEU A 109 18.15 8.42 -11.44
CA LEU A 109 17.71 8.01 -12.78
C LEU A 109 17.38 9.24 -13.66
N ILE A 110 16.68 10.23 -13.11
CA ILE A 110 16.37 11.49 -13.81
C ILE A 110 17.66 12.25 -14.13
N GLN A 111 18.59 12.37 -13.19
CA GLN A 111 19.90 13.01 -13.42
C GLN A 111 20.73 12.29 -14.48
N SER A 112 20.53 10.98 -14.68
CA SER A 112 21.19 10.22 -15.74
C SER A 112 20.54 10.37 -17.11
N GLY A 113 19.48 11.18 -17.22
CA GLY A 113 18.80 11.49 -18.49
C GLY A 113 17.55 10.64 -18.75
N LEU A 114 17.08 9.82 -17.78
CA LEU A 114 15.82 9.11 -17.94
C LEU A 114 14.64 10.06 -17.67
N GLU A 115 13.72 10.15 -18.61
CA GLU A 115 12.51 10.98 -18.47
C GLU A 115 11.67 10.53 -17.27
N PRO A 116 11.15 11.46 -16.44
CA PRO A 116 10.39 11.11 -15.23
C PRO A 116 9.19 10.20 -15.48
N ASN A 117 8.44 10.42 -16.58
CA ASN A 117 7.27 9.61 -16.96
C ASN A 117 7.63 8.16 -17.36
N ARG A 118 8.91 7.87 -17.57
CA ARG A 118 9.43 6.52 -17.85
C ARG A 118 9.92 5.78 -16.63
N ILE A 119 9.75 6.35 -15.44
CA ILE A 119 10.09 5.72 -14.15
C ILE A 119 8.80 5.31 -13.46
N ALA A 120 8.66 4.03 -13.13
CA ALA A 120 7.59 3.52 -12.29
C ALA A 120 8.15 3.15 -10.91
N ALA A 121 7.49 3.61 -9.84
CA ALA A 121 7.77 3.19 -8.46
C ALA A 121 6.50 2.59 -7.88
N ILE A 122 6.51 1.27 -7.71
CA ILE A 122 5.36 0.48 -7.30
C ILE A 122 5.52 0.12 -5.83
N THR A 123 4.47 0.34 -5.03
CA THR A 123 4.43 -0.02 -3.61
C THR A 123 3.17 -0.82 -3.29
N PHE A 124 3.02 -1.24 -2.03
CA PHE A 124 1.94 -2.15 -1.63
C PHE A 124 0.66 -1.42 -1.21
N THR A 125 0.77 -0.20 -0.65
CA THR A 125 -0.38 0.56 -0.14
C THR A 125 -0.46 1.97 -0.73
N ASN A 126 -1.66 2.51 -0.84
CA ASN A 126 -1.90 3.88 -1.30
C ASN A 126 -1.20 4.91 -0.38
N LYS A 127 -1.18 4.65 0.93
CA LYS A 127 -0.47 5.49 1.91
C LYS A 127 1.04 5.54 1.61
N ALA A 128 1.67 4.39 1.41
CA ALA A 128 3.09 4.33 1.04
C ALA A 128 3.38 5.03 -0.30
N ALA A 129 2.47 4.90 -1.29
CA ALA A 129 2.58 5.61 -2.56
C ALA A 129 2.49 7.14 -2.38
N THR A 130 1.61 7.61 -1.51
CA THR A 130 1.46 9.04 -1.19
C THR A 130 2.70 9.58 -0.48
N GLU A 131 3.17 8.91 0.57
CA GLU A 131 4.40 9.30 1.27
C GLU A 131 5.62 9.28 0.34
N MET A 132 5.74 8.28 -0.53
CA MET A 132 6.82 8.19 -1.50
C MET A 132 6.76 9.37 -2.50
N ARG A 133 5.56 9.76 -2.93
CA ARG A 133 5.34 10.90 -3.84
C ARG A 133 5.73 12.23 -3.18
N GLU A 134 5.38 12.43 -1.91
CA GLU A 134 5.76 13.62 -1.15
C GLU A 134 7.28 13.71 -0.94
N ARG A 135 7.92 12.59 -0.58
CA ARG A 135 9.38 12.51 -0.44
C ARG A 135 10.09 12.74 -1.80
N ALA A 136 9.58 12.17 -2.88
CA ALA A 136 10.10 12.43 -4.22
C ALA A 136 9.94 13.91 -4.58
N LYS A 137 8.78 14.53 -4.29
CA LYS A 137 8.54 15.97 -4.54
C LYS A 137 9.55 16.85 -3.80
N SER A 138 9.93 16.51 -2.56
CA SER A 138 10.95 17.26 -1.81
C SER A 138 12.35 17.16 -2.43
N LEU A 139 12.68 16.05 -3.12
CA LEU A 139 14.00 15.80 -3.70
C LEU A 139 14.13 16.32 -5.14
N ILE A 140 13.11 16.13 -5.97
CA ILE A 140 13.16 16.38 -7.41
C ILE A 140 12.15 17.45 -7.90
N GLY A 141 11.42 18.08 -6.96
CA GLY A 141 10.50 19.18 -7.24
C GLY A 141 9.35 18.80 -8.18
N LYS A 142 9.13 19.61 -9.23
CA LYS A 142 8.00 19.42 -10.16
C LYS A 142 8.06 18.11 -10.95
N ALA A 143 9.24 17.58 -11.23
CA ALA A 143 9.41 16.32 -11.96
C ALA A 143 8.77 15.10 -11.26
N ALA A 144 8.57 15.16 -9.93
CA ALA A 144 7.90 14.11 -9.19
C ALA A 144 6.44 13.86 -9.63
N LYS A 145 5.77 14.84 -10.26
CA LYS A 145 4.40 14.67 -10.75
C LYS A 145 4.31 13.75 -11.98
N GLU A 146 5.38 13.65 -12.74
CA GLU A 146 5.45 12.85 -13.95
C GLU A 146 5.85 11.39 -13.67
N VAL A 147 6.57 11.15 -12.56
CA VAL A 147 6.95 9.79 -12.13
C VAL A 147 5.69 8.99 -11.78
N VAL A 148 5.59 7.76 -12.29
CA VAL A 148 4.46 6.85 -12.00
C VAL A 148 4.66 6.22 -10.63
N ILE A 149 4.18 6.88 -9.56
CA ILE A 149 4.23 6.34 -8.20
C ILE A 149 2.84 5.83 -7.82
N CYS A 150 2.68 4.51 -7.68
CA CYS A 150 1.37 3.89 -7.45
C CYS A 150 1.48 2.49 -6.83
N THR A 151 0.35 1.85 -6.54
CA THR A 151 0.29 0.42 -6.18
C THR A 151 0.21 -0.46 -7.43
N PHE A 152 0.47 -1.77 -7.31
CA PHE A 152 0.24 -2.73 -8.40
C PHE A 152 -1.20 -2.64 -8.94
N HIS A 153 -2.19 -2.58 -8.05
CA HIS A 153 -3.60 -2.45 -8.44
C HIS A 153 -3.88 -1.17 -9.22
N ALA A 154 -3.35 -0.03 -8.77
CA ALA A 154 -3.54 1.23 -9.49
C ALA A 154 -2.83 1.25 -10.85
N LEU A 155 -1.69 0.57 -10.99
CA LEU A 155 -1.05 0.36 -12.28
C LEU A 155 -1.92 -0.51 -13.18
N GLY A 156 -2.47 -1.60 -12.64
CA GLY A 156 -3.39 -2.49 -13.37
C GLY A 156 -4.63 -1.77 -13.87
N VAL A 157 -5.27 -0.96 -13.04
CA VAL A 157 -6.39 -0.10 -13.46
C VAL A 157 -6.00 0.80 -14.62
N ARG A 158 -4.81 1.45 -14.54
CA ARG A 158 -4.32 2.32 -15.61
C ARG A 158 -4.09 1.55 -16.91
N MET A 159 -3.53 0.34 -16.83
CA MET A 159 -3.29 -0.51 -18.00
C MET A 159 -4.61 -0.93 -18.65
N MET A 160 -5.57 -1.41 -17.86
CA MET A 160 -6.86 -1.86 -18.36
C MET A 160 -7.71 -0.73 -18.92
N ARG A 161 -7.67 0.48 -18.34
CA ARG A 161 -8.37 1.65 -18.90
C ARG A 161 -7.80 2.12 -20.25
N GLN A 162 -6.51 1.88 -20.50
CA GLN A 162 -5.85 2.28 -21.74
C GLN A 162 -5.92 1.22 -22.82
N ASP A 163 -5.86 -0.05 -22.45
CA ASP A 163 -5.69 -1.16 -23.40
C ASP A 163 -6.66 -2.34 -23.15
N GLY A 164 -7.60 -2.22 -22.17
CA GLY A 164 -8.51 -3.31 -21.78
C GLY A 164 -9.56 -3.66 -22.85
N GLU A 165 -9.76 -2.81 -23.82
CA GLU A 165 -10.70 -3.07 -24.93
C GLU A 165 -10.36 -4.36 -25.70
N VAL A 166 -9.07 -4.71 -25.80
CA VAL A 166 -8.65 -5.97 -26.45
C VAL A 166 -9.08 -7.22 -25.66
N LEU A 167 -9.39 -7.05 -24.35
CA LEU A 167 -10.00 -8.09 -23.51
C LEU A 167 -11.53 -8.00 -23.44
N GLY A 168 -12.14 -7.10 -24.23
CA GLY A 168 -13.59 -6.84 -24.20
C GLY A 168 -14.06 -6.00 -23.02
N LEU A 169 -13.16 -5.32 -22.30
CA LEU A 169 -13.45 -4.51 -21.15
C LEU A 169 -13.53 -3.03 -21.53
N LYS A 170 -14.64 -2.36 -21.23
CA LYS A 170 -14.79 -0.92 -21.48
C LYS A 170 -13.80 -0.11 -20.62
N PRO A 171 -13.30 1.06 -21.10
CA PRO A 171 -12.46 1.95 -20.28
C PRO A 171 -13.13 2.44 -19.00
N THR A 172 -14.47 2.47 -18.96
CA THR A 172 -15.31 2.86 -17.83
C THR A 172 -15.70 1.70 -16.93
N PHE A 173 -15.02 0.55 -17.03
CA PHE A 173 -15.31 -0.63 -16.21
C PHE A 173 -15.34 -0.32 -14.71
N SER A 174 -16.09 -1.15 -14.02
CA SER A 174 -16.39 -1.06 -12.59
C SER A 174 -15.45 -1.88 -11.75
N ILE A 175 -15.13 -1.40 -10.55
CA ILE A 175 -14.36 -2.17 -9.57
C ILE A 175 -15.28 -2.51 -8.40
N LEU A 176 -15.55 -3.81 -8.22
CA LEU A 176 -16.43 -4.32 -7.18
C LEU A 176 -15.68 -4.44 -5.85
N ASP A 177 -16.36 -4.11 -4.76
CA ASP A 177 -15.82 -4.35 -3.44
C ASP A 177 -16.15 -5.76 -2.90
N SER A 178 -15.64 -6.12 -1.71
CA SER A 178 -15.82 -7.44 -1.13
C SER A 178 -17.30 -7.77 -0.84
N ASP A 179 -18.13 -6.78 -0.53
CA ASP A 179 -19.56 -7.00 -0.23
C ASP A 179 -20.34 -7.22 -1.54
N ASP A 180 -20.01 -6.47 -2.60
CA ASP A 180 -20.54 -6.67 -3.94
C ASP A 180 -20.22 -8.08 -4.46
N VAL A 181 -18.95 -8.49 -4.34
CA VAL A 181 -18.48 -9.85 -4.70
C VAL A 181 -19.24 -10.92 -3.92
N THR A 182 -19.37 -10.76 -2.59
CA THR A 182 -20.12 -11.71 -1.75
C THR A 182 -21.59 -11.82 -2.20
N SER A 183 -22.20 -10.70 -2.57
CA SER A 183 -23.60 -10.68 -3.06
C SER A 183 -23.76 -11.45 -4.38
N ILE A 184 -22.85 -11.23 -5.34
CA ILE A 184 -22.85 -11.93 -6.61
C ILE A 184 -22.60 -13.44 -6.42
N LEU A 185 -21.65 -13.80 -5.54
CA LEU A 185 -21.34 -15.21 -5.24
C LEU A 185 -22.52 -15.94 -4.57
N LYS A 186 -23.29 -15.29 -3.71
CA LYS A 186 -24.54 -15.86 -3.17
C LYS A 186 -25.51 -16.25 -4.29
N ASP A 187 -25.67 -15.37 -5.26
CA ASP A 187 -26.55 -15.63 -6.41
C ASP A 187 -25.99 -16.76 -7.29
N CYS A 188 -24.70 -16.71 -7.66
CA CYS A 188 -24.04 -17.71 -8.50
C CYS A 188 -24.04 -19.12 -7.86
N GLY A 189 -23.90 -19.20 -6.55
CA GLY A 189 -23.88 -20.45 -5.79
C GLY A 189 -25.24 -20.90 -5.27
N GLY A 190 -26.30 -20.07 -5.43
CA GLY A 190 -27.66 -20.38 -4.94
C GLY A 190 -27.75 -20.44 -3.40
N SER A 191 -26.88 -19.74 -2.66
CA SER A 191 -26.86 -19.73 -1.19
C SER A 191 -27.28 -18.37 -0.65
N THR A 192 -28.06 -18.37 0.42
CA THR A 192 -28.39 -17.15 1.16
C THR A 192 -27.38 -16.86 2.28
N ASP A 193 -26.55 -17.86 2.64
CA ASP A 193 -25.61 -17.76 3.74
C ASP A 193 -24.33 -16.94 3.34
N ALA A 194 -24.09 -15.89 4.11
CA ALA A 194 -22.92 -15.03 3.88
C ALA A 194 -21.59 -15.71 4.24
N ALA A 195 -21.58 -16.63 5.19
CA ALA A 195 -20.35 -17.32 5.59
C ALA A 195 -19.88 -18.26 4.47
N THR A 196 -20.79 -19.00 3.87
CA THR A 196 -20.54 -19.87 2.71
C THR A 196 -20.03 -19.05 1.51
N ALA A 197 -20.68 -17.93 1.19
CA ALA A 197 -20.25 -17.09 0.07
C ALA A 197 -18.83 -16.50 0.31
N ARG A 198 -18.49 -16.13 1.55
CA ARG A 198 -17.12 -15.69 1.89
C ARG A 198 -16.09 -16.79 1.77
N GLN A 199 -16.43 -18.04 2.05
CA GLN A 199 -15.54 -19.18 1.81
C GLN A 199 -15.25 -19.33 0.31
N TRP A 200 -16.28 -19.27 -0.55
CA TRP A 200 -16.09 -19.26 -2.01
C TRP A 200 -15.24 -18.09 -2.46
N GLN A 201 -15.53 -16.88 -1.99
CA GLN A 201 -14.75 -15.68 -2.30
C GLN A 201 -13.27 -15.86 -1.95
N TRP A 202 -12.99 -16.40 -0.76
CA TRP A 202 -11.62 -16.62 -0.32
C TRP A 202 -10.88 -17.64 -1.21
N ALA A 203 -11.51 -18.75 -1.55
CA ALA A 203 -10.92 -19.77 -2.42
C ALA A 203 -10.71 -19.25 -3.87
N ILE A 204 -11.69 -18.53 -4.43
CA ILE A 204 -11.61 -17.92 -5.75
C ILE A 204 -10.49 -16.88 -5.79
N SER A 205 -10.40 -16.02 -4.78
CA SER A 205 -9.31 -15.04 -4.66
C SER A 205 -7.94 -15.71 -4.62
N LEU A 206 -7.79 -16.81 -3.85
CA LEU A 206 -6.55 -17.57 -3.82
C LEU A 206 -6.17 -18.11 -5.20
N TRP A 207 -7.12 -18.72 -5.93
CA TRP A 207 -6.89 -19.25 -7.27
C TRP A 207 -6.54 -18.16 -8.29
N LYS A 208 -7.24 -17.02 -8.29
CA LYS A 208 -6.89 -15.85 -9.12
C LYS A 208 -5.48 -15.33 -8.82
N ASN A 209 -5.08 -15.27 -7.54
CA ASN A 209 -3.74 -14.87 -7.14
C ASN A 209 -2.65 -15.90 -7.51
N MET A 210 -3.03 -17.15 -7.76
CA MET A 210 -2.17 -18.18 -8.35
C MET A 210 -2.17 -18.14 -9.89
N GLY A 211 -2.98 -17.28 -10.51
CA GLY A 211 -3.13 -17.17 -11.97
C GLY A 211 -4.02 -18.23 -12.59
N LEU A 212 -4.87 -18.89 -11.79
CA LEU A 212 -5.81 -19.93 -12.28
C LEU A 212 -7.14 -19.30 -12.69
N ASN A 213 -7.66 -19.69 -13.85
CA ASN A 213 -9.03 -19.46 -14.25
C ASN A 213 -9.95 -20.59 -13.75
N ALA A 214 -11.28 -20.43 -13.90
CA ALA A 214 -12.25 -21.41 -13.43
C ALA A 214 -12.03 -22.84 -13.99
N ALA A 215 -11.66 -22.99 -15.27
CA ALA A 215 -11.41 -24.28 -15.89
C ALA A 215 -10.15 -24.95 -15.31
N GLN A 216 -9.09 -24.18 -15.07
CA GLN A 216 -7.85 -24.66 -14.45
C GLN A 216 -8.07 -25.03 -12.98
N ALA A 217 -8.83 -24.22 -12.25
CA ALA A 217 -9.21 -24.50 -10.86
C ALA A 217 -10.02 -25.80 -10.77
N LEU A 218 -10.99 -26.02 -11.69
CA LEU A 218 -11.77 -27.24 -11.75
C LEU A 218 -10.91 -28.49 -12.05
N ALA A 219 -9.94 -28.35 -12.96
CA ALA A 219 -9.02 -29.44 -13.32
C ALA A 219 -8.07 -29.82 -12.16
N GLN A 220 -7.76 -28.89 -11.27
CA GLN A 220 -6.86 -29.09 -10.11
C GLN A 220 -7.60 -29.36 -8.80
N ALA A 221 -8.95 -29.36 -8.80
CA ALA A 221 -9.77 -29.54 -7.61
C ALA A 221 -9.53 -30.91 -6.95
N LYS A 222 -9.25 -30.89 -5.65
CA LYS A 222 -8.87 -32.05 -4.84
C LYS A 222 -10.07 -32.77 -4.24
N ASP A 223 -11.15 -32.03 -4.00
CA ASP A 223 -12.40 -32.53 -3.39
C ASP A 223 -13.65 -31.93 -4.05
N ASP A 224 -14.81 -32.39 -3.62
CA ASP A 224 -16.07 -31.94 -4.18
C ASP A 224 -16.41 -30.49 -3.85
N ASN A 225 -15.93 -29.95 -2.69
CA ASN A 225 -16.13 -28.55 -2.35
C ASN A 225 -15.32 -27.63 -3.26
N GLU A 226 -14.08 -28.00 -3.58
CA GLU A 226 -13.27 -27.28 -4.55
C GLU A 226 -13.88 -27.32 -5.95
N ARG A 227 -14.45 -28.47 -6.38
CA ARG A 227 -15.16 -28.60 -7.68
C ARG A 227 -16.38 -27.70 -7.76
N VAL A 228 -17.20 -27.69 -6.69
CA VAL A 228 -18.36 -26.79 -6.61
C VAL A 228 -17.90 -25.32 -6.66
N THR A 229 -16.88 -24.97 -5.90
CA THR A 229 -16.36 -23.61 -5.87
C THR A 229 -15.79 -23.19 -7.24
N ALA A 230 -15.09 -24.07 -7.95
CA ALA A 230 -14.58 -23.80 -9.29
C ALA A 230 -15.72 -23.60 -10.31
N THR A 231 -16.80 -24.37 -10.18
CA THR A 231 -18.01 -24.18 -11.00
C THR A 231 -18.69 -22.84 -10.73
N ILE A 232 -18.75 -22.43 -9.44
CA ILE A 232 -19.26 -21.12 -9.03
C ILE A 232 -18.36 -20.00 -9.58
N MET A 233 -17.03 -20.19 -9.56
CA MET A 233 -16.06 -19.25 -10.14
C MET A 233 -16.36 -19.00 -11.62
N GLY A 234 -16.67 -20.04 -12.42
CA GLY A 234 -17.01 -19.87 -13.82
C GLY A 234 -18.25 -18.99 -14.03
N ARG A 235 -19.33 -19.25 -13.27
CA ARG A 235 -20.55 -18.42 -13.30
C ARG A 235 -20.27 -16.99 -12.83
N TYR A 236 -19.38 -16.82 -11.87
CA TYR A 236 -18.96 -15.53 -11.36
C TYR A 236 -18.19 -14.73 -12.41
N GLU A 237 -17.23 -15.34 -13.10
CA GLU A 237 -16.47 -14.70 -14.20
C GLU A 237 -17.39 -14.26 -15.36
N GLU A 238 -18.38 -15.10 -15.72
CA GLU A 238 -19.42 -14.74 -16.70
C GLU A 238 -20.22 -13.51 -16.23
N ARG A 239 -20.55 -13.45 -14.94
CA ARG A 239 -21.30 -12.34 -14.36
C ARG A 239 -20.50 -11.05 -14.36
N LEU A 240 -19.22 -11.10 -14.00
CA LEU A 240 -18.31 -9.95 -14.06
C LEU A 240 -18.21 -9.40 -15.48
N THR A 241 -18.07 -10.29 -16.46
CA THR A 241 -18.03 -9.91 -17.88
C THR A 241 -19.32 -9.21 -18.32
N ALA A 242 -20.47 -9.74 -17.93
CA ALA A 242 -21.78 -9.16 -18.25
C ALA A 242 -21.97 -7.76 -17.61
N TYR A 243 -21.47 -7.57 -16.42
CA TYR A 243 -21.55 -6.28 -15.71
C TYR A 243 -20.46 -5.29 -16.11
N GLN A 244 -19.55 -5.68 -17.03
CA GLN A 244 -18.35 -4.89 -17.33
C GLN A 244 -17.60 -4.47 -16.06
N SER A 245 -17.50 -5.41 -15.13
CA SER A 245 -16.94 -5.20 -13.79
C SER A 245 -15.75 -6.13 -13.56
N VAL A 246 -14.87 -5.71 -12.66
CA VAL A 246 -13.73 -6.47 -12.20
C VAL A 246 -13.71 -6.47 -10.68
N ASP A 247 -13.18 -7.52 -10.07
CA ASP A 247 -12.86 -7.52 -8.63
C ASP A 247 -11.41 -7.07 -8.38
N PHE A 248 -11.00 -7.07 -7.11
CA PHE A 248 -9.65 -6.65 -6.73
C PHE A 248 -8.55 -7.56 -7.29
N ASP A 249 -8.79 -8.86 -7.43
CA ASP A 249 -7.81 -9.81 -7.95
C ASP A 249 -7.64 -9.64 -9.47
N ASP A 250 -8.71 -9.28 -10.17
CA ASP A 250 -8.69 -8.97 -11.60
C ASP A 250 -7.83 -7.75 -11.93
N LEU A 251 -7.66 -6.81 -10.97
CA LEU A 251 -6.78 -5.65 -11.15
C LEU A 251 -5.30 -6.04 -11.34
N ILE A 252 -4.94 -7.29 -11.07
CA ILE A 252 -3.61 -7.86 -11.33
C ILE A 252 -3.69 -8.95 -12.40
N GLY A 253 -4.68 -9.83 -12.33
CA GLY A 253 -4.83 -10.96 -13.23
C GLY A 253 -5.09 -10.55 -14.67
N LEU A 254 -5.97 -9.59 -14.91
CA LEU A 254 -6.26 -9.11 -16.27
C LEU A 254 -5.10 -8.34 -16.91
N PRO A 255 -4.37 -7.44 -16.21
CA PRO A 255 -3.12 -6.87 -16.71
C PRO A 255 -2.07 -7.93 -17.09
N LEU A 256 -1.93 -9.00 -16.28
CA LEU A 256 -1.05 -10.11 -16.65
C LEU A 256 -1.48 -10.75 -17.96
N LYS A 257 -2.75 -11.11 -18.07
CA LYS A 257 -3.32 -11.68 -19.30
C LYS A 257 -3.13 -10.74 -20.50
N LEU A 258 -3.36 -9.44 -20.32
CA LEU A 258 -3.14 -8.42 -21.34
C LEU A 258 -1.68 -8.41 -21.84
N LEU A 259 -0.72 -8.52 -20.95
CA LEU A 259 0.70 -8.55 -21.30
C LEU A 259 1.14 -9.90 -21.90
N GLN A 260 0.52 -11.01 -21.50
CA GLN A 260 0.84 -12.34 -22.03
C GLN A 260 0.28 -12.56 -23.43
N ASP A 261 -1.01 -12.23 -23.63
CA ASP A 261 -1.75 -12.59 -24.84
C ASP A 261 -1.59 -11.54 -25.97
N HIS A 262 -1.21 -10.29 -25.64
CA HIS A 262 -1.16 -9.18 -26.59
C HIS A 262 0.25 -8.57 -26.71
N GLU A 263 1.04 -9.09 -27.64
CA GLU A 263 2.44 -8.68 -27.90
C GLU A 263 2.59 -7.16 -28.08
N GLN A 264 1.71 -6.54 -28.85
CA GLN A 264 1.78 -5.09 -29.15
C GLN A 264 1.59 -4.25 -27.86
N VAL A 265 0.67 -4.68 -26.98
CA VAL A 265 0.43 -4.02 -25.69
C VAL A 265 1.64 -4.21 -24.78
N ARG A 266 2.20 -5.43 -24.75
CA ARG A 266 3.42 -5.72 -23.99
C ARG A 266 4.59 -4.83 -24.40
N GLN A 267 4.86 -4.73 -25.70
CA GLN A 267 5.91 -3.88 -26.26
C GLN A 267 5.69 -2.39 -25.97
N LYS A 268 4.42 -1.92 -26.07
CA LYS A 268 4.02 -0.56 -25.68
C LYS A 268 4.40 -0.26 -24.23
N TRP A 269 3.99 -1.11 -23.28
CA TRP A 269 4.27 -0.89 -21.86
C TRP A 269 5.73 -1.04 -21.52
N GLN A 270 6.45 -1.97 -22.13
CA GLN A 270 7.91 -2.06 -22.02
C GLN A 270 8.59 -0.81 -22.58
N GLY A 271 8.09 -0.21 -23.65
CA GLY A 271 8.57 1.05 -24.21
C GLY A 271 8.32 2.25 -23.29
N LEU A 272 7.17 2.31 -22.66
CA LEU A 272 6.79 3.38 -21.74
C LEU A 272 7.62 3.36 -20.44
N LEU A 273 7.87 2.19 -19.86
CA LEU A 273 8.55 2.06 -18.56
C LEU A 273 10.02 1.75 -18.76
N GLY A 274 10.87 2.76 -18.61
CA GLY A 274 12.33 2.65 -18.76
C GLY A 274 13.03 2.03 -17.56
N HIS A 275 12.51 2.22 -16.34
CA HIS A 275 12.98 1.59 -15.11
C HIS A 275 11.83 1.39 -14.12
N VAL A 276 11.73 0.20 -13.54
CA VAL A 276 10.71 -0.16 -12.55
C VAL A 276 11.34 -0.35 -11.19
N LEU A 277 10.82 0.37 -10.19
CA LEU A 277 11.19 0.23 -8.77
C LEU A 277 10.01 -0.44 -8.06
N VAL A 278 10.29 -1.44 -7.25
CA VAL A 278 9.26 -2.16 -6.47
C VAL A 278 9.65 -2.13 -5.00
N ASP A 279 8.82 -1.50 -4.16
CA ASP A 279 8.97 -1.50 -2.70
C ASP A 279 8.22 -2.69 -2.09
N GLU A 280 8.64 -3.11 -0.89
CA GLU A 280 8.07 -4.25 -0.14
C GLU A 280 7.94 -5.52 -1.01
N TYR A 281 8.98 -5.80 -1.81
CA TYR A 281 8.96 -6.86 -2.81
C TYR A 281 8.63 -8.26 -2.24
N GLN A 282 8.95 -8.53 -0.97
CA GLN A 282 8.64 -9.78 -0.28
C GLN A 282 7.14 -10.04 -0.08
N ASP A 283 6.29 -9.02 -0.28
CA ASP A 283 4.83 -9.15 -0.17
C ASP A 283 4.16 -9.43 -1.53
N THR A 284 4.93 -9.57 -2.61
CA THR A 284 4.38 -9.87 -3.93
C THR A 284 3.86 -11.30 -4.01
N ASN A 285 2.72 -11.49 -4.70
CA ASN A 285 2.22 -12.80 -5.10
C ASN A 285 2.79 -13.24 -6.46
N ALA A 286 2.49 -14.47 -6.87
CA ALA A 286 2.98 -15.04 -8.13
C ALA A 286 2.54 -14.21 -9.35
N THR A 287 1.29 -13.77 -9.38
CA THR A 287 0.72 -12.98 -10.49
C THR A 287 1.41 -11.62 -10.61
N GLN A 288 1.68 -10.93 -9.49
CA GLN A 288 2.42 -9.65 -9.49
C GLN A 288 3.87 -9.82 -9.96
N TYR A 289 4.50 -10.94 -9.61
CA TYR A 289 5.83 -11.27 -10.10
C TYR A 289 5.85 -11.41 -11.63
N GLU A 290 4.91 -12.16 -12.19
CA GLU A 290 4.80 -12.33 -13.65
C GLU A 290 4.47 -11.00 -14.36
N VAL A 291 3.59 -10.15 -13.79
CA VAL A 291 3.37 -8.79 -14.31
C VAL A 291 4.67 -8.00 -14.38
N LEU A 292 5.47 -8.02 -13.32
CA LEU A 292 6.78 -7.34 -13.30
C LEU A 292 7.70 -7.89 -14.40
N LYS A 293 7.80 -9.21 -14.56
CA LYS A 293 8.63 -9.85 -15.61
C LYS A 293 8.26 -9.38 -17.01
N HIS A 294 6.96 -9.37 -17.30
CA HIS A 294 6.47 -8.92 -18.60
C HIS A 294 6.68 -7.43 -18.84
N LEU A 295 6.59 -6.58 -17.81
CA LEU A 295 6.85 -5.14 -17.91
C LEU A 295 8.32 -4.81 -18.15
N VAL A 296 9.25 -5.49 -17.46
CA VAL A 296 10.68 -5.20 -17.58
C VAL A 296 11.31 -5.89 -18.79
N GLY A 297 10.75 -7.02 -19.22
CA GLY A 297 11.21 -7.82 -20.36
C GLY A 297 12.68 -8.19 -20.25
N GLU A 298 13.32 -8.49 -21.40
CA GLU A 298 14.72 -8.88 -21.49
C GLU A 298 15.71 -7.83 -20.99
N ARG A 299 15.30 -6.54 -21.02
CA ARG A 299 16.13 -5.44 -20.53
C ARG A 299 16.44 -5.52 -19.05
N GLY A 300 15.57 -6.17 -18.27
CA GLY A 300 15.74 -6.41 -16.84
C GLY A 300 16.02 -5.15 -15.99
N ARG A 301 15.59 -3.97 -16.43
CA ARG A 301 15.87 -2.70 -15.74
C ARG A 301 14.87 -2.49 -14.61
N PHE A 302 15.14 -3.11 -13.49
CA PHE A 302 14.32 -2.91 -12.28
C PHE A 302 15.18 -2.87 -11.01
N THR A 303 14.57 -2.37 -9.95
CA THR A 303 15.13 -2.42 -8.59
C THR A 303 14.04 -2.90 -7.65
N ALA A 304 14.15 -4.12 -7.17
CA ALA A 304 13.32 -4.68 -6.12
C ALA A 304 13.93 -4.33 -4.75
N VAL A 305 13.14 -3.78 -3.84
CA VAL A 305 13.55 -3.45 -2.47
C VAL A 305 12.65 -4.22 -1.52
N GLY A 306 13.23 -4.99 -0.60
CA GLY A 306 12.43 -5.81 0.28
C GLY A 306 13.18 -6.34 1.49
N ASP A 307 12.43 -6.99 2.38
CA ASP A 307 12.91 -7.63 3.60
C ASP A 307 12.17 -8.95 3.81
N ASP A 308 12.83 -10.09 3.55
CA ASP A 308 12.24 -11.42 3.73
C ASP A 308 11.79 -11.69 5.18
N ASP A 309 12.39 -11.03 6.17
CA ASP A 309 11.98 -11.09 7.57
C ASP A 309 10.70 -10.27 7.86
N GLN A 310 10.20 -9.46 6.92
CA GLN A 310 8.96 -8.71 7.01
C GLN A 310 7.83 -9.24 6.09
N SER A 311 7.95 -10.45 5.54
CA SER A 311 6.89 -11.09 4.76
C SER A 311 5.80 -11.62 5.70
N ILE A 312 4.67 -10.91 5.76
CA ILE A 312 3.52 -11.16 6.67
C ILE A 312 2.17 -11.21 5.97
N TYR A 313 2.15 -11.35 4.65
CA TYR A 313 0.93 -11.42 3.83
C TYR A 313 0.80 -12.75 3.06
N GLY A 314 1.39 -13.84 3.60
CA GLY A 314 1.23 -15.19 3.04
C GLY A 314 -0.23 -15.60 2.89
N TRP A 315 -1.07 -15.24 3.86
CA TRP A 315 -2.52 -15.46 3.81
C TRP A 315 -3.26 -14.70 2.67
N ARG A 316 -2.61 -13.74 2.02
CA ARG A 316 -3.07 -13.05 0.78
C ARG A 316 -2.35 -13.55 -0.47
N GLY A 317 -1.67 -14.69 -0.42
CA GLY A 317 -0.95 -15.26 -1.54
C GLY A 317 0.45 -14.68 -1.77
N ALA A 318 0.97 -13.82 -0.89
CA ALA A 318 2.37 -13.40 -0.94
C ALA A 318 3.29 -14.62 -0.77
N THR A 319 4.36 -14.67 -1.55
CA THR A 319 5.28 -15.80 -1.49
C THR A 319 6.75 -15.36 -1.53
N LEU A 320 7.56 -15.93 -0.65
CA LEU A 320 9.02 -15.75 -0.68
C LEU A 320 9.69 -16.45 -1.87
N ASP A 321 8.97 -17.32 -2.58
CA ASP A 321 9.48 -17.97 -3.79
C ASP A 321 9.80 -16.96 -4.89
N ASN A 322 9.12 -15.83 -4.93
CA ASN A 322 9.44 -14.73 -5.84
C ASN A 322 10.87 -14.20 -5.61
N LEU A 323 11.33 -14.14 -4.36
CA LEU A 323 12.72 -13.77 -4.04
C LEU A 323 13.71 -14.85 -4.43
N LYS A 324 13.34 -16.15 -4.31
CA LYS A 324 14.18 -17.29 -4.71
C LYS A 324 14.31 -17.39 -6.23
N LYS A 325 13.26 -17.03 -6.97
CA LYS A 325 13.23 -17.05 -8.45
C LYS A 325 14.07 -15.94 -9.08
N LEU A 326 14.19 -14.78 -8.44
CA LEU A 326 14.91 -13.63 -9.01
C LEU A 326 16.35 -13.95 -9.50
N PRO A 327 17.22 -14.60 -8.72
CA PRO A 327 18.57 -14.95 -9.20
C PRO A 327 18.58 -16.03 -10.30
N ILE A 328 17.50 -16.82 -10.41
CA ILE A 328 17.33 -17.84 -11.45
C ILE A 328 16.91 -17.16 -12.76
N ASP A 329 15.89 -16.32 -12.71
CA ASP A 329 15.34 -15.62 -13.88
C ASP A 329 16.28 -14.49 -14.37
N TYR A 330 17.08 -13.93 -13.46
CA TYR A 330 18.06 -12.87 -13.76
C TYR A 330 19.45 -13.22 -13.20
N PRO A 331 20.25 -14.04 -13.93
CA PRO A 331 21.57 -14.46 -13.47
C PRO A 331 22.55 -13.31 -13.19
N GLN A 332 22.34 -12.15 -13.83
CA GLN A 332 23.10 -10.91 -13.61
C GLN A 332 22.56 -10.04 -12.45
N LEU A 333 21.66 -10.56 -11.62
CA LEU A 333 21.04 -9.82 -10.52
C LEU A 333 22.09 -9.31 -9.53
N LYS A 334 22.15 -8.02 -9.35
CA LYS A 334 22.97 -7.41 -8.30
C LYS A 334 22.21 -7.42 -6.98
N VAL A 335 22.75 -8.08 -5.97
CA VAL A 335 22.21 -8.12 -4.62
C VAL A 335 22.98 -7.17 -3.71
N ILE A 336 22.31 -6.23 -3.06
CA ILE A 336 22.88 -5.25 -2.13
C ILE A 336 22.15 -5.36 -0.79
N LYS A 337 22.91 -5.46 0.34
CA LYS A 337 22.34 -5.60 1.68
C LYS A 337 22.43 -4.30 2.45
N LEU A 338 21.31 -3.87 3.06
CA LEU A 338 21.24 -2.73 3.95
C LEU A 338 20.98 -3.22 5.38
N GLU A 339 22.03 -3.30 6.19
CA GLU A 339 21.99 -3.85 7.55
C GLU A 339 22.01 -2.78 8.65
N GLN A 340 22.46 -1.57 8.34
CA GLN A 340 22.45 -0.46 9.27
C GLN A 340 21.02 0.08 9.47
N ASN A 341 20.56 0.02 10.71
CA ASN A 341 19.25 0.53 11.13
C ASN A 341 19.39 1.96 11.70
N TYR A 342 18.52 2.86 11.25
CA TYR A 342 18.47 4.26 11.66
C TYR A 342 17.24 4.59 12.51
N ARG A 343 16.45 3.57 12.88
CA ARG A 343 15.18 3.73 13.58
C ARG A 343 15.29 3.41 15.06
N SER A 344 15.82 2.24 15.38
CA SER A 344 15.69 1.61 16.70
C SER A 344 17.02 1.54 17.44
N THR A 345 16.95 1.62 18.77
CA THR A 345 18.12 1.42 19.65
C THR A 345 18.58 -0.04 19.68
N GLY A 346 19.81 -0.28 20.15
CA GLY A 346 20.47 -1.58 20.19
C GLY A 346 19.68 -2.66 20.93
N ALA A 347 19.09 -2.33 22.09
CA ALA A 347 18.28 -3.28 22.87
C ALA A 347 17.07 -3.80 22.09
N ILE A 348 16.39 -2.92 21.35
CA ILE A 348 15.24 -3.30 20.51
C ILE A 348 15.70 -4.18 19.36
N LEU A 349 16.82 -3.86 18.70
CA LEU A 349 17.33 -4.64 17.56
C LEU A 349 17.82 -6.01 17.99
N ARG A 350 18.45 -6.15 19.16
CA ARG A 350 18.81 -7.49 19.67
C ARG A 350 17.59 -8.36 19.90
N ALA A 351 16.54 -7.84 20.54
CA ALA A 351 15.29 -8.57 20.72
C ALA A 351 14.70 -8.98 19.36
N ALA A 352 14.71 -8.09 18.37
CA ALA A 352 14.23 -8.38 17.01
C ALA A 352 15.09 -9.47 16.32
N ASN A 353 16.42 -9.33 16.32
CA ASN A 353 17.33 -10.31 15.72
C ASN A 353 17.21 -11.69 16.39
N ASN A 354 17.04 -11.73 17.72
CA ASN A 354 16.87 -12.97 18.45
C ASN A 354 15.55 -13.69 18.08
N VAL A 355 14.44 -12.96 18.03
CA VAL A 355 13.14 -13.52 17.66
C VAL A 355 13.14 -14.07 16.25
N ILE A 356 13.73 -13.35 15.28
CA ILE A 356 13.70 -13.78 13.88
C ILE A 356 14.80 -14.82 13.57
N GLY A 357 15.75 -15.03 14.49
CA GLY A 357 16.87 -15.97 14.33
C GLY A 357 16.48 -17.40 13.97
N PRO A 358 15.48 -18.02 14.64
CA PRO A 358 15.05 -19.39 14.36
C PRO A 358 14.40 -19.59 12.98
N ASN A 359 13.98 -18.54 12.28
CA ASN A 359 13.43 -18.68 10.94
C ASN A 359 14.52 -19.03 9.91
N PRO A 360 14.20 -19.87 8.91
CA PRO A 360 15.09 -20.09 7.78
C PRO A 360 15.49 -18.77 7.12
N LYS A 361 16.77 -18.56 6.89
CA LYS A 361 17.28 -17.34 6.26
C LYS A 361 17.47 -17.57 4.78
N LEU A 362 16.68 -16.85 3.98
CA LEU A 362 16.88 -16.82 2.53
C LEU A 362 18.16 -16.02 2.20
N PHE A 363 18.33 -14.89 2.88
CA PHE A 363 19.51 -14.05 2.79
C PHE A 363 19.98 -13.67 4.21
N PRO A 364 21.11 -14.25 4.69
CA PRO A 364 21.63 -13.91 6.01
C PRO A 364 21.89 -12.41 6.13
N LYS A 365 21.30 -11.77 7.14
CA LYS A 365 21.50 -10.37 7.51
C LYS A 365 21.39 -10.20 9.02
N ASN A 366 22.07 -9.19 9.56
CA ASN A 366 22.04 -8.86 10.98
C ASN A 366 21.93 -7.34 11.14
N LEU A 367 20.84 -6.88 11.76
CA LEU A 367 20.63 -5.46 11.96
C LEU A 367 21.49 -4.92 13.10
N TRP A 368 22.11 -3.78 12.84
CA TRP A 368 22.88 -3.04 13.83
C TRP A 368 22.59 -1.53 13.74
N SER A 369 22.86 -0.77 14.79
CA SER A 369 22.55 0.67 14.86
C SER A 369 23.60 1.42 15.66
N ASP A 370 23.87 2.66 15.24
CA ASP A 370 24.71 3.64 15.96
C ASP A 370 23.93 4.48 16.98
N LEU A 371 22.62 4.23 17.16
CA LEU A 371 21.76 4.99 18.09
C LEU A 371 22.00 4.65 19.57
N GLY A 372 23.03 3.85 19.85
CA GLY A 372 23.36 3.39 21.20
C GLY A 372 22.42 2.28 21.68
N GLU A 373 22.68 1.82 22.91
CA GLU A 373 21.98 0.68 23.50
C GLU A 373 20.50 0.97 23.77
N GLY A 374 20.15 2.16 24.27
CA GLY A 374 18.80 2.57 24.60
C GLY A 374 18.25 1.94 25.88
N GLU A 375 16.92 2.10 26.10
CA GLU A 375 16.23 1.49 27.23
C GLU A 375 16.09 -0.03 27.03
N PRO A 376 16.25 -0.86 28.09
CA PRO A 376 15.99 -2.29 28.00
C PRO A 376 14.53 -2.57 27.61
N VAL A 377 14.31 -3.60 26.81
CA VAL A 377 12.96 -4.08 26.50
C VAL A 377 12.31 -4.58 27.78
N ARG A 378 11.08 -4.12 28.05
CA ARG A 378 10.33 -4.48 29.26
C ARG A 378 9.31 -5.56 28.95
N VAL A 379 9.31 -6.63 29.73
CA VAL A 379 8.23 -7.63 29.71
C VAL A 379 7.38 -7.44 30.95
N VAL A 380 6.05 -7.39 30.75
CA VAL A 380 5.07 -7.09 31.79
C VAL A 380 3.98 -8.16 31.76
N ASP A 381 3.73 -8.82 32.86
CA ASP A 381 2.60 -9.72 33.03
C ASP A 381 1.38 -8.98 33.60
N ALA A 382 0.19 -9.42 33.24
CA ALA A 382 -1.07 -8.91 33.77
C ALA A 382 -1.99 -10.08 34.15
N ASP A 383 -2.89 -9.86 35.10
CA ASP A 383 -3.79 -10.92 35.55
C ASP A 383 -4.81 -11.31 34.47
N ASN A 384 -5.29 -10.31 33.70
CA ASN A 384 -6.25 -10.45 32.60
C ASN A 384 -6.14 -9.27 31.62
N GLU A 385 -6.97 -9.28 30.57
CA GLU A 385 -6.95 -8.27 29.50
C GLU A 385 -7.30 -6.85 30.00
N GLU A 386 -8.19 -6.72 31.00
CA GLU A 386 -8.56 -5.42 31.57
C GLU A 386 -7.40 -4.81 32.38
N HIS A 387 -6.74 -5.64 33.23
CA HIS A 387 -5.54 -5.21 33.98
C HIS A 387 -4.37 -4.88 33.03
N GLU A 388 -4.21 -5.62 31.91
CA GLU A 388 -3.22 -5.31 30.87
C GLU A 388 -3.46 -3.93 30.26
N ALA A 389 -4.73 -3.61 29.93
CA ALA A 389 -5.09 -2.31 29.38
C ALA A 389 -4.87 -1.16 30.37
N GLU A 390 -5.23 -1.34 31.65
CA GLU A 390 -4.98 -0.32 32.68
C GLU A 390 -3.48 -0.08 32.93
N ARG A 391 -2.65 -1.13 32.98
CA ARG A 391 -1.19 -1.00 33.09
C ARG A 391 -0.56 -0.31 31.88
N THR A 392 -1.05 -0.60 30.67
CA THR A 392 -0.61 0.05 29.43
C THR A 392 -0.91 1.53 29.46
N VAL A 393 -2.12 1.92 29.85
CA VAL A 393 -2.49 3.35 29.98
C VAL A 393 -1.68 4.06 31.05
N ALA A 394 -1.48 3.44 32.21
CA ALA A 394 -0.64 3.97 33.28
C ALA A 394 0.82 4.18 32.82
N ARG A 395 1.34 3.27 31.98
CA ARG A 395 2.67 3.41 31.37
C ARG A 395 2.74 4.60 30.41
N ILE A 396 1.73 4.80 29.56
CA ILE A 396 1.65 5.96 28.66
C ILE A 396 1.67 7.26 29.48
N GLN A 397 0.84 7.34 30.52
CA GLN A 397 0.80 8.51 31.43
C GLN A 397 2.14 8.76 32.10
N SER A 398 2.77 7.72 32.65
CA SER A 398 4.09 7.80 33.31
C SER A 398 5.19 8.28 32.36
N LEU A 399 5.23 7.74 31.13
CA LEU A 399 6.21 8.17 30.13
C LEU A 399 5.98 9.61 29.67
N ARG A 400 4.73 10.05 29.58
CA ARG A 400 4.37 11.42 29.20
C ARG A 400 4.68 12.42 30.31
N ALA A 401 4.44 12.06 31.55
CA ALA A 401 4.71 12.93 32.72
C ALA A 401 6.21 13.28 32.89
N GLY A 402 7.10 12.57 32.23
CA GLY A 402 8.49 13.00 32.02
C GLY A 402 9.35 13.11 33.28
N THR A 403 9.17 12.22 34.25
CA THR A 403 10.03 12.20 35.44
C THR A 403 11.30 11.38 35.24
N THR A 404 12.24 11.89 34.45
CA THR A 404 13.65 11.59 34.60
C THR A 404 14.34 12.88 35.01
N VAL A 405 14.55 13.00 36.29
CA VAL A 405 15.44 14.01 36.87
C VAL A 405 16.81 13.86 36.20
N GLY A 406 17.24 14.86 35.39
CA GLY A 406 18.62 14.92 34.90
C GLY A 406 18.86 14.94 33.38
N SER A 407 17.85 14.74 32.52
CA SER A 407 18.01 14.96 31.08
C SER A 407 16.93 15.89 30.56
N GLY A 408 17.29 16.89 29.75
CA GLY A 408 16.38 17.90 29.22
C GLY A 408 15.06 17.29 28.77
N ALA A 409 14.00 17.57 29.50
CA ALA A 409 12.69 16.93 29.34
C ALA A 409 12.10 17.32 27.99
N GLN A 410 12.27 16.48 26.96
CA GLN A 410 11.45 16.57 25.76
C GLN A 410 10.03 16.17 26.15
N HIS A 411 9.09 17.09 26.00
CA HIS A 411 7.68 16.86 26.20
C HIS A 411 7.23 15.77 25.21
N ARG A 412 6.81 14.60 25.73
CA ARG A 412 6.30 13.50 24.89
C ARG A 412 4.84 13.76 24.59
N GLU A 413 4.46 13.69 23.33
CA GLU A 413 3.09 13.87 22.87
C GLU A 413 2.37 12.53 22.78
N PHE A 414 1.02 12.52 22.72
CA PHE A 414 0.26 11.28 22.56
C PHE A 414 0.55 10.56 21.25
N ARG A 415 0.90 11.30 20.19
CA ARG A 415 1.30 10.74 18.89
C ARG A 415 2.59 9.89 18.94
N ASP A 416 3.39 10.05 19.99
CA ASP A 416 4.62 9.30 20.18
C ASP A 416 4.39 7.86 20.65
N PHE A 417 3.13 7.50 20.97
CA PHE A 417 2.75 6.23 21.54
C PHE A 417 1.89 5.38 20.62
N ALA A 418 2.22 4.09 20.52
CA ALA A 418 1.38 3.11 19.86
C ALA A 418 1.15 1.88 20.75
N VAL A 419 -0.07 1.36 20.72
CA VAL A 419 -0.46 0.06 21.30
C VAL A 419 -0.72 -0.89 20.14
N LEU A 420 0.11 -1.92 20.01
CA LEU A 420 0.07 -2.87 18.91
C LEU A 420 -0.43 -4.24 19.41
N TYR A 421 -1.36 -4.83 18.68
CA TYR A 421 -1.98 -6.09 19.00
C TYR A 421 -2.16 -6.98 17.76
N ARG A 422 -2.42 -8.28 17.97
CA ARG A 422 -2.56 -9.26 16.88
C ARG A 422 -3.90 -9.17 16.15
N ALA A 423 -4.98 -8.93 16.85
CA ALA A 423 -6.34 -8.99 16.29
C ALA A 423 -7.23 -7.84 16.78
N ASN A 424 -8.12 -7.37 15.90
CA ASN A 424 -8.97 -6.19 16.13
C ASN A 424 -9.84 -6.24 17.40
N HIS A 425 -10.30 -7.43 17.79
CA HIS A 425 -11.13 -7.57 19.00
C HIS A 425 -10.40 -7.15 20.29
N GLN A 426 -9.05 -7.18 20.29
CA GLN A 426 -8.23 -6.77 21.44
C GLN A 426 -8.31 -5.26 21.69
N ALA A 427 -8.53 -4.45 20.65
CA ALA A 427 -8.60 -2.98 20.75
C ALA A 427 -9.60 -2.50 21.79
N ARG A 428 -10.76 -3.17 21.91
CA ARG A 428 -11.90 -2.73 22.74
C ARG A 428 -11.54 -2.48 24.21
N MET A 429 -10.66 -3.30 24.81
CA MET A 429 -10.23 -3.12 26.21
C MET A 429 -9.34 -1.88 26.36
N PHE A 430 -8.43 -1.65 25.41
CA PHE A 430 -7.57 -0.47 25.40
C PHE A 430 -8.34 0.81 25.12
N GLU A 431 -9.33 0.78 24.22
CA GLU A 431 -10.23 1.90 23.97
C GLU A 431 -11.01 2.28 25.24
N LYS A 432 -11.55 1.29 25.97
CA LYS A 432 -12.25 1.50 27.24
C LYS A 432 -11.34 2.15 28.28
N ALA A 433 -10.09 1.66 28.42
CA ALA A 433 -9.13 2.17 29.38
C ALA A 433 -8.63 3.59 29.03
N LEU A 434 -8.37 3.87 27.75
CA LEU A 434 -7.96 5.20 27.27
C LEU A 434 -9.07 6.24 27.46
N ARG A 435 -10.34 5.88 27.16
CA ARG A 435 -11.50 6.75 27.44
C ARG A 435 -11.67 7.04 28.92
N LYS A 436 -11.53 6.03 29.80
CA LYS A 436 -11.57 6.21 31.26
C LYS A 436 -10.49 7.20 31.74
N ALA A 437 -9.32 7.16 31.12
CA ALA A 437 -8.20 8.05 31.41
C ALA A 437 -8.24 9.39 30.66
N GLN A 438 -9.27 9.67 29.87
CA GLN A 438 -9.42 10.87 29.02
C GLN A 438 -8.22 11.09 28.07
N ILE A 439 -7.65 10.00 27.55
CA ILE A 439 -6.55 10.03 26.58
C ILE A 439 -7.12 9.91 25.17
N PRO A 440 -6.85 10.87 24.28
CA PRO A 440 -7.29 10.79 22.90
C PRO A 440 -6.56 9.67 22.17
N TYR A 441 -7.29 8.90 21.36
CA TYR A 441 -6.74 7.77 20.60
C TYR A 441 -7.39 7.65 19.23
N LYS A 442 -6.70 6.95 18.31
CA LYS A 442 -7.24 6.48 17.03
C LYS A 442 -6.97 5.00 16.86
N VAL A 443 -7.87 4.30 16.16
CA VAL A 443 -7.70 2.89 15.77
C VAL A 443 -7.26 2.85 14.31
N SER A 444 -6.00 2.47 14.07
CA SER A 444 -5.44 2.32 12.73
C SER A 444 -5.72 0.91 12.19
N GLY A 445 -6.11 0.83 10.90
CA GLY A 445 -6.50 -0.44 10.29
C GLY A 445 -7.90 -0.93 10.72
N GLY A 446 -8.66 -0.09 11.41
CA GLY A 446 -10.10 -0.24 11.56
C GLY A 446 -10.81 0.14 10.25
N GLN A 447 -12.02 -0.35 10.06
CA GLN A 447 -12.86 0.04 8.94
C GLN A 447 -13.10 1.56 9.01
N SER A 448 -12.73 2.31 7.96
CA SER A 448 -13.03 3.73 7.87
C SER A 448 -14.54 3.93 7.95
N PHE A 449 -14.98 5.11 8.38
CA PHE A 449 -16.41 5.45 8.36
C PHE A 449 -17.02 5.26 6.96
N PHE A 450 -16.28 5.63 5.91
CA PHE A 450 -16.69 5.47 4.50
C PHE A 450 -16.60 4.02 3.98
N ASP A 451 -15.93 3.12 4.69
CA ASP A 451 -15.84 1.70 4.32
C ASP A 451 -17.00 0.87 4.87
N ARG A 452 -17.82 1.45 5.74
CA ARG A 452 -18.99 0.78 6.30
C ARG A 452 -20.03 0.55 5.21
N ALA A 453 -20.64 -0.65 5.20
CA ALA A 453 -21.57 -1.06 4.15
C ALA A 453 -22.73 -0.05 3.97
N GLU A 454 -23.33 0.38 5.08
CA GLU A 454 -24.43 1.33 5.09
C GLU A 454 -24.03 2.71 4.50
N ILE A 455 -22.79 3.13 4.69
CA ILE A 455 -22.30 4.40 4.14
C ILE A 455 -21.98 4.25 2.65
N LYS A 456 -21.41 3.12 2.25
CA LYS A 456 -21.19 2.81 0.83
C LYS A 456 -22.49 2.74 0.04
N ASP A 457 -23.57 2.24 0.65
CA ASP A 457 -24.89 2.21 0.01
C ASP A 457 -25.37 3.63 -0.32
N LEU A 458 -25.28 4.56 0.63
CA LEU A 458 -25.64 5.94 0.41
C LEU A 458 -24.72 6.62 -0.62
N CYS A 459 -23.42 6.38 -0.53
CA CYS A 459 -22.44 6.88 -1.49
C CYS A 459 -22.74 6.39 -2.91
N ALA A 460 -23.19 5.15 -3.10
CA ALA A 460 -23.58 4.64 -4.40
C ALA A 460 -24.76 5.42 -4.99
N TRP A 461 -25.79 5.71 -4.19
CA TRP A 461 -26.91 6.56 -4.63
C TRP A 461 -26.45 7.95 -5.02
N PHE A 462 -25.59 8.60 -4.22
CA PHE A 462 -25.08 9.93 -4.51
C PHE A 462 -24.20 9.95 -5.77
N ARG A 463 -23.40 8.93 -5.99
CA ARG A 463 -22.61 8.78 -7.22
C ARG A 463 -23.51 8.62 -8.43
N LEU A 464 -24.59 7.84 -8.32
CA LEU A 464 -25.56 7.65 -9.39
C LEU A 464 -26.34 8.94 -9.71
N TRP A 465 -26.64 9.80 -8.72
CA TRP A 465 -27.25 11.11 -8.98
C TRP A 465 -26.31 12.07 -9.70
N VAL A 466 -25.00 11.93 -9.46
CA VAL A 466 -23.98 12.78 -10.09
C VAL A 466 -23.61 12.28 -11.49
N ASN A 467 -23.54 10.98 -11.64
CA ASN A 467 -23.15 10.32 -12.89
C ASN A 467 -24.00 9.05 -13.11
N ASN A 468 -24.96 9.15 -13.98
CA ASN A 468 -25.87 8.05 -14.33
C ASN A 468 -25.15 6.89 -15.03
N ASP A 469 -23.96 7.13 -15.61
CA ASP A 469 -23.14 6.10 -16.28
C ASP A 469 -22.23 5.34 -15.30
N ASP A 470 -22.37 5.57 -13.99
CA ASP A 470 -21.64 4.82 -12.96
C ASP A 470 -22.32 3.46 -12.72
N ASP A 471 -21.98 2.48 -13.54
CA ASP A 471 -22.55 1.12 -13.49
C ASP A 471 -22.41 0.42 -12.12
N PRO A 472 -21.29 0.56 -11.33
CA PRO A 472 -21.25 0.04 -9.95
C PRO A 472 -22.27 0.70 -9.04
N ALA A 473 -22.32 2.02 -9.11
CA ALA A 473 -23.26 2.78 -8.30
C ALA A 473 -24.70 2.39 -8.64
N PHE A 474 -25.00 2.20 -9.93
CA PHE A 474 -26.27 1.69 -10.40
C PHE A 474 -26.59 0.32 -9.82
N LEU A 475 -25.68 -0.67 -9.95
CA LEU A 475 -25.88 -2.03 -9.46
C LEU A 475 -26.14 -2.07 -7.95
N ARG A 476 -25.38 -1.27 -7.18
CA ARG A 476 -25.56 -1.20 -5.72
C ARG A 476 -26.87 -0.50 -5.33
N ALA A 477 -27.18 0.64 -5.95
CA ALA A 477 -28.40 1.40 -5.65
C ALA A 477 -29.68 0.64 -6.02
N ILE A 478 -29.70 -0.11 -7.14
CA ILE A 478 -30.87 -0.89 -7.57
C ILE A 478 -31.14 -2.12 -6.71
N THR A 479 -30.07 -2.70 -6.12
CA THR A 479 -30.15 -3.89 -5.28
C THR A 479 -30.34 -3.59 -3.79
N THR A 480 -30.06 -2.35 -3.35
CA THR A 480 -30.11 -1.94 -1.93
C THR A 480 -30.87 -0.62 -1.74
N PRO A 481 -32.04 -0.63 -1.10
CA PRO A 481 -32.84 -1.81 -0.68
C PRO A 481 -33.40 -2.64 -1.84
N LYS A 482 -33.75 -3.90 -1.58
CA LYS A 482 -34.25 -4.84 -2.58
C LYS A 482 -35.56 -4.33 -3.20
N ARG A 483 -35.65 -4.29 -4.53
CA ARG A 483 -36.79 -3.81 -5.33
C ARG A 483 -37.44 -4.88 -6.21
N GLY A 484 -37.18 -6.16 -5.90
CA GLY A 484 -37.72 -7.27 -6.72
C GLY A 484 -37.02 -7.44 -8.08
N ILE A 485 -35.90 -6.74 -8.29
CA ILE A 485 -35.06 -6.88 -9.48
C ILE A 485 -33.90 -7.81 -9.10
N GLY A 486 -33.91 -9.04 -9.64
CA GLY A 486 -32.91 -10.05 -9.32
C GLY A 486 -31.66 -9.91 -10.18
N HIS A 487 -30.56 -10.52 -9.72
CA HIS A 487 -29.26 -10.52 -10.44
C HIS A 487 -29.37 -11.12 -11.85
N THR A 488 -30.26 -12.06 -12.10
CA THR A 488 -30.50 -12.62 -13.43
C THR A 488 -30.99 -11.55 -14.41
N THR A 489 -31.94 -10.70 -13.99
CA THR A 489 -32.43 -9.58 -14.79
C THR A 489 -31.31 -8.54 -15.03
N LEU A 490 -30.52 -8.22 -14.01
CA LEU A 490 -29.39 -7.30 -14.14
C LEU A 490 -28.30 -7.86 -15.06
N ALA A 491 -28.04 -9.17 -15.04
CA ALA A 491 -27.11 -9.80 -15.96
C ALA A 491 -27.58 -9.69 -17.43
N GLN A 492 -28.86 -9.96 -17.70
CA GLN A 492 -29.42 -9.81 -19.02
C GLN A 492 -29.37 -8.34 -19.48
N LEU A 493 -29.64 -7.40 -18.59
CA LEU A 493 -29.45 -5.96 -18.85
C LEU A 493 -27.97 -5.64 -19.16
N GLY A 494 -27.01 -6.22 -18.41
CA GLY A 494 -25.58 -6.05 -18.66
C GLY A 494 -25.13 -6.57 -20.02
N VAL A 495 -25.57 -7.75 -20.41
CA VAL A 495 -25.30 -8.30 -21.75
C VAL A 495 -25.86 -7.37 -22.83
N PHE A 496 -27.11 -6.91 -22.67
CA PHE A 496 -27.75 -5.99 -23.61
C PHE A 496 -26.97 -4.67 -23.68
N ALA A 497 -26.64 -4.05 -22.55
CA ALA A 497 -25.89 -2.80 -22.49
C ALA A 497 -24.50 -2.93 -23.14
N SER A 498 -23.81 -4.06 -22.93
CA SER A 498 -22.52 -4.32 -23.54
C SER A 498 -22.64 -4.48 -25.09
N GLN A 499 -23.66 -5.17 -25.56
CA GLN A 499 -23.90 -5.34 -26.98
C GLN A 499 -24.10 -4.03 -27.73
N TYR A 500 -24.81 -3.08 -27.12
CA TYR A 500 -25.10 -1.77 -27.69
C TYR A 500 -24.11 -0.66 -27.25
N LYS A 501 -23.10 -0.99 -26.45
CA LYS A 501 -22.11 -0.05 -25.90
C LYS A 501 -22.73 1.09 -25.07
N LEU A 502 -23.78 0.80 -24.32
CA LEU A 502 -24.51 1.69 -23.44
C LEU A 502 -24.05 1.47 -21.98
N SER A 503 -24.28 2.44 -21.10
CA SER A 503 -24.27 2.20 -19.65
C SER A 503 -25.51 1.39 -19.22
N LEU A 504 -25.50 0.79 -18.03
CA LEU A 504 -26.66 0.07 -17.52
C LEU A 504 -27.88 0.99 -17.38
N PHE A 505 -27.67 2.23 -16.95
CA PHE A 505 -28.73 3.21 -16.79
C PHE A 505 -29.29 3.67 -18.14
N GLU A 506 -28.44 3.95 -19.12
CA GLU A 506 -28.86 4.35 -20.46
C GLU A 506 -29.63 3.22 -21.15
N ALA A 507 -29.19 1.97 -20.94
CA ALA A 507 -29.85 0.77 -21.49
C ALA A 507 -31.30 0.60 -20.99
N LEU A 508 -31.67 1.13 -19.81
CA LEU A 508 -33.03 1.08 -19.26
C LEU A 508 -34.05 1.70 -20.22
N PHE A 509 -33.66 2.77 -20.88
CA PHE A 509 -34.57 3.54 -21.75
C PHE A 509 -34.53 3.12 -23.24
N SER A 510 -33.74 2.09 -23.56
CA SER A 510 -33.68 1.58 -24.91
C SER A 510 -35.00 0.88 -25.30
N PRO A 511 -35.64 1.25 -26.44
CA PRO A 511 -36.85 0.56 -26.92
C PRO A 511 -36.67 -0.93 -27.14
N SER A 512 -35.47 -1.36 -27.51
CA SER A 512 -35.13 -2.75 -27.79
C SER A 512 -35.01 -3.62 -26.55
N LEU A 513 -34.92 -3.04 -25.33
CA LEU A 513 -34.79 -3.79 -24.06
C LEU A 513 -36.01 -4.73 -23.85
N ALA A 514 -37.20 -4.31 -24.30
CA ALA A 514 -38.43 -5.09 -24.19
C ALA A 514 -38.41 -6.39 -25.01
N SER A 515 -37.47 -6.55 -25.96
CA SER A 515 -37.29 -7.80 -26.70
C SER A 515 -36.45 -8.83 -25.97
N VAL A 516 -35.67 -8.41 -24.99
CA VAL A 516 -34.72 -9.25 -24.23
C VAL A 516 -35.24 -9.58 -22.83
N LEU A 517 -35.96 -8.64 -22.21
CA LEU A 517 -36.44 -8.76 -20.83
C LEU A 517 -37.95 -8.88 -20.74
N PRO A 518 -38.49 -9.61 -19.74
CA PRO A 518 -39.93 -9.68 -19.48
C PRO A 518 -40.52 -8.28 -19.21
N LYS A 519 -41.74 -8.01 -19.67
CA LYS A 519 -42.41 -6.71 -19.50
C LYS A 519 -42.45 -6.21 -18.04
N LYS A 520 -42.63 -7.10 -17.08
CA LYS A 520 -42.60 -6.76 -15.63
C LYS A 520 -41.23 -6.26 -15.21
N ALA A 521 -40.16 -6.91 -15.63
CA ALA A 521 -38.80 -6.50 -15.33
C ALA A 521 -38.47 -5.13 -15.96
N VAL A 522 -38.82 -4.94 -17.23
CA VAL A 522 -38.65 -3.66 -17.93
C VAL A 522 -39.44 -2.55 -17.21
N GLY A 523 -40.67 -2.82 -16.77
CA GLY A 523 -41.47 -1.87 -16.00
C GLY A 523 -40.78 -1.42 -14.71
N SER A 524 -40.28 -2.38 -13.91
CA SER A 524 -39.56 -2.07 -12.64
C SER A 524 -38.25 -1.32 -12.90
N LEU A 525 -37.53 -1.67 -13.96
CA LEU A 525 -36.31 -0.97 -14.37
C LEU A 525 -36.59 0.49 -14.78
N HIS A 526 -37.63 0.71 -15.58
CA HIS A 526 -38.07 2.08 -15.98
C HIS A 526 -38.55 2.91 -14.78
N GLU A 527 -39.22 2.29 -13.82
CA GLU A 527 -39.66 2.97 -12.59
C GLU A 527 -38.43 3.41 -11.79
N PHE A 528 -37.45 2.53 -11.61
CA PHE A 528 -36.19 2.86 -10.96
C PHE A 528 -35.46 4.01 -11.67
N GLY A 529 -35.30 3.93 -12.99
CA GLY A 529 -34.60 4.99 -13.74
C GLY A 529 -35.28 6.34 -13.65
N ARG A 530 -36.62 6.38 -13.69
CA ARG A 530 -37.39 7.64 -13.49
C ARG A 530 -37.23 8.18 -12.07
N TYR A 531 -37.21 7.31 -11.08
CA TYR A 531 -36.99 7.68 -9.69
C TYR A 531 -35.61 8.30 -9.46
N VAL A 532 -34.56 7.71 -10.06
CA VAL A 532 -33.19 8.28 -10.00
C VAL A 532 -33.14 9.68 -10.61
N ASN A 533 -33.76 9.88 -11.77
CA ASN A 533 -33.81 11.19 -12.44
C ASN A 533 -34.59 12.24 -11.60
N ASP A 534 -35.68 11.83 -10.93
CA ASP A 534 -36.40 12.68 -10.00
C ASP A 534 -35.55 13.10 -8.80
N LEU A 535 -34.83 12.14 -8.21
CA LEU A 535 -33.92 12.41 -7.11
C LEU A 535 -32.78 13.35 -7.49
N GLU A 536 -32.17 13.15 -8.66
CA GLU A 536 -31.16 14.07 -9.19
C GLU A 536 -31.71 15.49 -9.32
N PHE A 537 -32.89 15.63 -9.93
CA PHE A 537 -33.54 16.92 -10.08
C PHE A 537 -33.84 17.60 -8.72
N ARG A 538 -34.39 16.85 -7.76
CA ARG A 538 -34.68 17.35 -6.40
C ARG A 538 -33.38 17.72 -5.67
N ALA A 539 -32.33 16.91 -5.74
CA ALA A 539 -31.03 17.17 -5.10
C ALA A 539 -30.37 18.44 -5.66
N ARG A 540 -30.50 18.70 -6.95
CA ARG A 540 -29.98 19.89 -7.64
C ARG A 540 -30.65 21.18 -7.13
N HIS A 541 -31.94 21.12 -6.75
CA HIS A 541 -32.71 22.25 -6.28
C HIS A 541 -32.74 22.38 -4.75
N THR A 542 -32.13 21.46 -4.01
CA THR A 542 -32.05 21.48 -2.55
C THR A 542 -30.79 22.21 -2.09
N GLN A 543 -30.92 23.37 -1.46
CA GLN A 543 -29.84 24.24 -1.00
C GLN A 543 -29.88 24.47 0.51
N GLY A 544 -28.71 24.52 1.15
CA GLY A 544 -28.54 24.80 2.57
C GLY A 544 -28.74 23.58 3.47
N ALA A 545 -28.29 23.71 4.72
CA ALA A 545 -28.22 22.59 5.66
C ALA A 545 -29.59 21.99 6.01
N GLU A 546 -30.56 22.84 6.31
CA GLU A 546 -31.89 22.42 6.80
C GLU A 546 -32.67 21.68 5.72
N ALA A 547 -32.72 22.26 4.49
CA ALA A 547 -33.38 21.64 3.35
C ALA A 547 -32.69 20.33 2.93
N ALA A 548 -31.36 20.29 2.91
CA ALA A 548 -30.63 19.08 2.58
C ALA A 548 -30.88 17.96 3.59
N ARG A 549 -30.90 18.30 4.90
CA ARG A 549 -31.19 17.30 5.93
C ARG A 549 -32.62 16.74 5.80
N ALA A 550 -33.62 17.62 5.61
CA ALA A 550 -35.00 17.20 5.43
C ALA A 550 -35.15 16.30 4.20
N PHE A 551 -34.56 16.68 3.07
CA PHE A 551 -34.57 15.88 1.85
C PHE A 551 -33.94 14.49 2.07
N LEU A 552 -32.76 14.40 2.70
CA LEU A 552 -32.07 13.13 2.94
C LEU A 552 -32.87 12.20 3.85
N VAL A 553 -33.47 12.72 4.92
CA VAL A 553 -34.32 11.94 5.84
C VAL A 553 -35.57 11.44 5.14
N ASP A 554 -36.25 12.28 4.34
CA ASP A 554 -37.46 11.89 3.61
C ASP A 554 -37.15 10.88 2.51
N TRP A 555 -36.04 11.06 1.79
CA TRP A 555 -35.54 10.07 0.80
C TRP A 555 -35.27 8.70 1.43
N LEU A 556 -34.61 8.64 2.61
CA LEU A 556 -34.35 7.37 3.31
C LEU A 556 -35.64 6.66 3.71
N LYS A 557 -36.69 7.41 4.07
CA LYS A 557 -38.04 6.85 4.30
C LYS A 557 -38.70 6.37 3.01
N GLU A 558 -38.58 7.15 1.90
CA GLU A 558 -39.13 6.77 0.58
C GLU A 558 -38.59 5.40 0.11
N ILE A 559 -37.32 5.12 0.39
CA ILE A 559 -36.69 3.86 0.00
C ILE A 559 -36.74 2.75 1.08
N ASP A 560 -37.42 2.98 2.20
CA ASP A 560 -37.51 2.03 3.35
C ASP A 560 -36.12 1.56 3.84
N TYR A 561 -35.10 2.43 3.85
CA TYR A 561 -33.72 2.05 4.12
C TYR A 561 -33.51 1.57 5.56
N GLU A 562 -34.15 2.24 6.55
CA GLU A 562 -34.10 1.81 7.95
C GLU A 562 -34.62 0.37 8.13
N LYS A 563 -35.79 0.07 7.55
CA LYS A 563 -36.36 -1.27 7.55
C LYS A 563 -35.43 -2.29 6.90
N ASN A 564 -34.81 -1.95 5.79
CA ASN A 564 -33.84 -2.84 5.11
C ASN A 564 -32.63 -3.16 5.99
N LEU A 565 -32.13 -2.20 6.80
CA LEU A 565 -31.04 -2.44 7.74
C LEU A 565 -31.46 -3.42 8.86
N TYR A 566 -32.67 -3.27 9.41
CA TYR A 566 -33.18 -4.17 10.47
C TYR A 566 -33.51 -5.56 9.94
N GLU A 567 -33.96 -5.71 8.71
CA GLU A 567 -34.23 -7.02 8.10
C GLU A 567 -32.94 -7.73 7.65
N GLY A 568 -31.86 -6.99 7.41
CA GLY A 568 -30.58 -7.53 6.95
C GLY A 568 -29.63 -7.98 8.05
N GLU A 569 -29.93 -7.71 9.32
CA GLU A 569 -29.05 -7.98 10.47
C GLU A 569 -29.68 -8.90 11.50
N ASP A 570 -28.92 -9.89 11.98
CA ASP A 570 -29.36 -10.81 13.04
C ASP A 570 -29.47 -10.15 14.42
N SER A 571 -28.95 -8.93 14.60
CA SER A 571 -28.91 -8.19 15.86
C SER A 571 -29.50 -6.79 15.73
N GLU A 572 -30.63 -6.57 16.42
CA GLU A 572 -31.28 -5.26 16.51
C GLU A 572 -30.33 -4.14 17.01
N LYS A 573 -29.39 -4.45 17.91
CA LYS A 573 -28.39 -3.50 18.39
C LYS A 573 -27.39 -3.11 17.30
N LEU A 574 -27.07 -4.02 16.40
CA LEU A 574 -26.18 -3.74 15.28
C LEU A 574 -26.90 -2.92 14.23
N ALA A 575 -28.15 -3.24 13.90
CA ALA A 575 -28.98 -2.46 12.99
C ALA A 575 -29.15 -1.01 13.48
N ALA A 576 -29.47 -0.82 14.79
CA ALA A 576 -29.55 0.51 15.38
C ALA A 576 -28.24 1.30 15.32
N ALA A 577 -27.10 0.62 15.51
CA ALA A 577 -25.78 1.27 15.39
C ALA A 577 -25.49 1.69 13.94
N ARG A 578 -25.86 0.87 12.95
CA ARG A 578 -25.76 1.23 11.53
C ARG A 578 -26.67 2.38 11.15
N TRP A 579 -27.90 2.38 11.64
CA TRP A 579 -28.84 3.49 11.43
C TRP A 579 -28.28 4.80 12.01
N THR A 580 -27.67 4.76 13.18
CA THR A 580 -26.98 5.92 13.76
C THR A 580 -25.88 6.44 12.82
N ASN A 581 -25.06 5.55 12.22
CA ASN A 581 -24.05 5.95 11.25
C ASN A 581 -24.64 6.62 10.01
N VAL A 582 -25.78 6.12 9.52
CA VAL A 582 -26.52 6.69 8.38
C VAL A 582 -26.96 8.13 8.71
N MET A 583 -27.54 8.33 9.88
CA MET A 583 -27.99 9.65 10.32
C MET A 583 -26.83 10.63 10.52
N GLU A 584 -25.73 10.19 11.11
CA GLU A 584 -24.49 10.99 11.22
C GLU A 584 -23.96 11.41 9.83
N PHE A 585 -24.03 10.52 8.85
CA PHE A 585 -23.63 10.84 7.49
C PHE A 585 -24.55 11.86 6.82
N CYS A 586 -25.86 11.74 7.01
CA CYS A 586 -26.83 12.74 6.53
C CYS A 586 -26.59 14.12 7.16
N ASP A 587 -26.33 14.16 8.48
CA ASP A 587 -26.04 15.41 9.18
C ASP A 587 -24.73 16.05 8.67
N TRP A 588 -23.72 15.23 8.41
CA TRP A 588 -22.45 15.67 7.83
C TRP A 588 -22.62 16.22 6.39
N MET A 589 -23.44 15.58 5.56
CA MET A 589 -23.77 16.06 4.20
C MET A 589 -24.53 17.40 4.25
N ALA A 590 -25.51 17.47 5.12
CA ALA A 590 -26.33 18.66 5.32
C ALA A 590 -25.50 19.88 5.78
N ALA A 591 -24.60 19.68 6.75
CA ALA A 591 -23.68 20.71 7.22
C ALA A 591 -22.83 21.30 6.07
N ARG A 592 -22.36 20.44 5.16
CA ARG A 592 -21.61 20.88 3.97
C ARG A 592 -22.44 21.65 2.96
N CYS A 593 -23.71 21.32 2.80
CA CYS A 593 -24.65 22.14 2.01
C CYS A 593 -24.85 23.53 2.63
N GLY A 594 -24.78 23.64 3.95
CA GLY A 594 -24.81 24.92 4.69
C GLY A 594 -23.51 25.72 4.65
N GLY A 595 -22.49 25.25 3.91
CA GLY A 595 -21.21 25.94 3.80
C GLY A 595 -20.23 25.65 4.95
N GLN A 596 -20.53 24.72 5.84
CA GLN A 596 -19.56 24.28 6.86
C GLN A 596 -18.54 23.32 6.24
N ILE A 597 -17.30 23.72 6.23
CA ILE A 597 -16.19 22.89 5.83
C ILE A 597 -15.27 22.74 7.04
N ASP A 598 -15.19 21.54 7.58
CA ASP A 598 -14.15 21.21 8.53
C ASP A 598 -12.89 20.95 7.72
N ASP A 599 -11.89 21.84 7.86
CA ASP A 599 -10.59 21.56 7.31
C ASP A 599 -9.87 20.48 8.14
N ALA A 600 -8.77 19.98 7.63
CA ALA A 600 -7.97 18.93 8.27
C ALA A 600 -7.38 19.33 9.64
N ALA A 601 -7.54 20.59 10.06
CA ALA A 601 -7.09 21.13 11.34
C ALA A 601 -8.24 21.30 12.36
N GLY A 602 -9.49 20.92 12.00
CA GLY A 602 -10.67 21.07 12.85
C GLY A 602 -11.14 22.52 12.96
N VAL A 603 -10.72 23.40 12.05
CA VAL A 603 -11.18 24.78 11.97
C VAL A 603 -12.37 24.81 11.00
N SER A 604 -13.55 25.09 11.53
CA SER A 604 -14.74 25.28 10.71
C SER A 604 -14.62 26.59 9.91
N THR A 605 -14.40 26.45 8.60
CA THR A 605 -14.46 27.58 7.67
C THR A 605 -15.83 27.62 7.01
N THR A 606 -16.42 28.81 6.90
CA THR A 606 -17.66 29.00 6.15
C THR A 606 -17.36 29.26 4.69
N SER A 607 -17.92 28.43 3.81
CA SER A 607 -17.91 28.62 2.36
C SER A 607 -19.30 29.04 1.86
N GLU A 608 -19.42 29.21 0.56
CA GLU A 608 -20.72 29.46 -0.07
C GLU A 608 -21.70 28.30 0.16
N ILE A 609 -22.99 28.61 0.30
CA ILE A 609 -24.08 27.62 0.38
C ILE A 609 -24.12 26.85 -0.94
N LYS A 610 -24.04 25.52 -0.84
CA LYS A 610 -24.05 24.60 -1.98
C LYS A 610 -25.36 23.82 -2.05
N ASN A 611 -25.71 23.37 -3.26
CA ASN A 611 -26.80 22.41 -3.40
C ASN A 611 -26.29 20.98 -3.07
N LEU A 612 -27.24 20.09 -2.82
CA LEU A 612 -26.90 18.71 -2.39
C LEU A 612 -26.14 17.94 -3.47
N LEU A 613 -26.40 18.17 -4.74
CA LEU A 613 -25.72 17.51 -5.85
C LEU A 613 -24.24 17.95 -5.94
N GLU A 614 -23.95 19.24 -5.75
CA GLU A 614 -22.57 19.75 -5.70
C GLU A 614 -21.77 19.15 -4.53
N VAL A 615 -22.41 18.95 -3.38
CA VAL A 615 -21.77 18.28 -2.24
C VAL A 615 -21.56 16.80 -2.57
N ALA A 616 -22.53 16.14 -3.18
CA ALA A 616 -22.41 14.74 -3.61
C ALA A 616 -21.24 14.51 -4.59
N GLN A 617 -20.97 15.45 -5.50
CA GLN A 617 -19.80 15.40 -6.39
C GLN A 617 -18.47 15.32 -5.65
N THR A 618 -18.40 15.89 -4.45
CA THR A 618 -17.17 15.84 -3.65
C THR A 618 -16.95 14.49 -2.96
N ILE A 619 -17.96 13.63 -2.85
CA ILE A 619 -17.88 12.34 -2.13
C ILE A 619 -16.85 11.41 -2.78
N SER A 620 -16.80 11.32 -4.10
CA SER A 620 -15.81 10.51 -4.84
C SER A 620 -14.37 10.94 -4.55
N LEU A 621 -14.17 12.23 -4.22
CA LEU A 621 -12.86 12.76 -3.81
C LEU A 621 -12.61 12.52 -2.31
N LEU A 622 -13.65 12.50 -1.49
CA LEU A 622 -13.54 12.36 -0.03
C LEU A 622 -13.26 10.93 0.42
N SER A 623 -13.70 9.92 -0.30
CA SER A 623 -13.30 8.53 -0.05
C SER A 623 -11.78 8.32 -0.20
N THR A 624 -11.14 9.15 -1.04
CA THR A 624 -9.66 9.20 -1.17
C THR A 624 -9.00 10.13 -0.14
N ILE A 625 -9.74 11.06 0.46
CA ILE A 625 -9.24 12.03 1.47
C ILE A 625 -9.29 11.45 2.89
N SER A 626 -10.19 10.50 3.19
CA SER A 626 -10.24 9.83 4.49
C SER A 626 -8.95 9.08 4.84
N GLU A 627 -8.09 8.81 3.85
CA GLU A 627 -6.73 8.30 4.04
C GLU A 627 -5.70 9.38 4.45
N ARG A 628 -6.03 10.66 4.39
CA ARG A 628 -5.23 11.74 4.98
C ARG A 628 -5.54 11.82 6.47
N GLU A 629 -5.06 10.83 7.22
CA GLU A 629 -4.94 10.94 8.67
C GLU A 629 -4.04 12.15 8.96
N THR A 630 -4.66 13.26 9.28
CA THR A 630 -3.97 14.44 9.79
C THR A 630 -3.15 14.07 11.01
N ASP A 631 -2.07 14.77 11.20
CA ASP A 631 -1.08 14.64 12.27
C ASP A 631 -1.69 14.96 13.65
N GLN A 632 -2.70 14.18 14.06
CA GLN A 632 -3.41 14.36 15.32
C GLN A 632 -2.53 13.90 16.48
N ASN A 633 -2.52 14.68 17.57
CA ASN A 633 -1.82 14.31 18.79
C ASN A 633 -2.61 13.28 19.61
N VAL A 634 -2.66 12.03 19.14
CA VAL A 634 -3.44 10.92 19.70
C VAL A 634 -2.63 9.63 19.79
N VAL A 635 -2.95 8.77 20.75
CA VAL A 635 -2.35 7.43 20.87
C VAL A 635 -2.88 6.56 19.71
N THR A 636 -1.99 5.85 19.03
CA THR A 636 -2.39 4.93 17.96
C THR A 636 -2.62 3.52 18.51
N LEU A 637 -3.83 2.99 18.30
CA LEU A 637 -4.17 1.58 18.47
C LEU A 637 -4.11 0.91 17.10
N SER A 638 -3.33 -0.17 16.93
CA SER A 638 -3.18 -0.79 15.62
C SER A 638 -2.94 -2.30 15.70
N THR A 639 -3.41 -3.04 14.70
CA THR A 639 -2.95 -4.42 14.54
C THR A 639 -1.50 -4.43 14.06
N LEU A 640 -0.78 -5.51 14.35
CA LEU A 640 0.59 -5.71 13.88
C LEU A 640 0.71 -5.61 12.35
N HIS A 641 -0.28 -6.11 11.60
CA HIS A 641 -0.31 -6.03 10.13
C HIS A 641 -0.46 -4.59 9.65
N ALA A 642 -1.39 -3.83 10.24
CA ALA A 642 -1.61 -2.43 9.86
C ALA A 642 -0.48 -1.49 10.32
N ALA A 643 0.30 -1.91 11.32
CA ALA A 643 1.48 -1.19 11.78
C ALA A 643 2.70 -1.32 10.84
N LYS A 644 2.66 -2.23 9.85
CA LYS A 644 3.73 -2.36 8.87
C LYS A 644 3.92 -1.05 8.09
N GLY A 645 5.18 -0.62 7.93
CA GLY A 645 5.51 0.68 7.33
C GLY A 645 5.51 1.86 8.30
N LEU A 646 4.80 1.76 9.44
CA LEU A 646 4.73 2.81 10.45
C LEU A 646 5.85 2.68 11.51
N GLU A 647 6.02 3.72 12.35
CA GLU A 647 7.00 3.72 13.44
C GLU A 647 6.64 4.75 14.50
N TRP A 648 6.99 4.46 15.76
CA TRP A 648 6.72 5.33 16.91
C TRP A 648 7.89 5.34 17.89
N PRO A 649 8.11 6.47 18.59
CA PRO A 649 9.08 6.54 19.67
C PRO A 649 8.86 5.47 20.76
N HIS A 650 7.61 5.21 21.15
CA HIS A 650 7.24 4.32 22.24
C HIS A 650 6.16 3.34 21.80
N VAL A 651 6.47 2.04 21.85
CA VAL A 651 5.55 0.98 21.45
C VAL A 651 5.22 0.08 22.64
N MET A 652 3.93 -0.18 22.82
CA MET A 652 3.37 -1.20 23.71
C MET A 652 2.84 -2.34 22.85
N LEU A 653 3.53 -3.48 22.87
CA LEU A 653 3.13 -4.70 22.18
C LEU A 653 2.35 -5.58 23.17
N VAL A 654 1.05 -5.67 22.97
CA VAL A 654 0.12 -6.22 23.97
C VAL A 654 -0.50 -7.54 23.53
N GLY A 655 -0.97 -8.33 24.50
CA GLY A 655 -1.58 -9.64 24.26
C GLY A 655 -0.60 -10.64 23.68
N VAL A 656 0.69 -10.55 24.05
CA VAL A 656 1.74 -11.49 23.59
C VAL A 656 1.65 -12.78 24.41
N THR A 657 0.56 -13.50 24.18
CA THR A 657 0.14 -14.69 24.91
C THR A 657 0.06 -15.87 23.94
N GLU A 658 0.49 -17.05 24.34
CA GLU A 658 0.44 -18.25 23.51
C GLU A 658 -1.00 -18.54 23.04
N GLY A 659 -1.18 -18.84 21.74
CA GLY A 659 -2.47 -18.98 21.08
C GLY A 659 -3.14 -17.68 20.65
N MET A 660 -2.56 -16.50 21.02
CA MET A 660 -2.93 -15.19 20.50
C MET A 660 -1.82 -14.64 19.59
N LEU A 661 -0.57 -14.77 19.98
CA LEU A 661 0.61 -14.49 19.18
C LEU A 661 1.72 -15.47 19.62
N PRO A 662 1.98 -16.56 18.88
CA PRO A 662 1.38 -16.95 17.59
C PRO A 662 -0.12 -17.27 17.67
N PHE A 663 -0.85 -16.93 16.61
CA PHE A 663 -2.29 -17.13 16.55
C PHE A 663 -2.60 -18.57 16.15
N LYS A 664 -3.37 -19.29 16.99
CA LYS A 664 -3.90 -20.65 16.77
C LYS A 664 -3.16 -21.49 15.73
N LEU A 665 -2.13 -22.23 16.12
CA LEU A 665 -1.31 -23.06 15.22
C LEU A 665 -1.97 -24.40 14.81
N GLY A 666 -3.25 -24.63 15.12
CA GLY A 666 -4.02 -25.78 14.64
C GLY A 666 -4.29 -26.88 15.65
N ASP A 667 -3.55 -26.98 16.76
CA ASP A 667 -3.69 -28.07 17.75
C ASP A 667 -4.63 -27.76 18.91
N ASP A 668 -5.37 -26.66 18.87
CA ASP A 668 -6.37 -26.28 19.89
C ASP A 668 -7.56 -27.26 19.96
N ALA A 669 -7.68 -28.22 19.04
CA ALA A 669 -8.73 -29.24 19.05
C ALA A 669 -8.39 -30.45 19.93
N ASN A 670 -7.15 -30.58 20.42
CA ASN A 670 -6.73 -31.73 21.21
C ASN A 670 -5.86 -31.32 22.42
N PRO A 671 -6.48 -30.90 23.55
CA PRO A 671 -5.75 -30.56 24.78
C PRO A 671 -4.93 -31.72 25.40
N GLY A 672 -5.03 -32.93 24.83
CA GLY A 672 -4.32 -34.15 25.24
C GLY A 672 -3.34 -34.70 24.20
N GLY A 673 -3.12 -34.03 23.07
CA GLY A 673 -2.16 -34.44 22.04
C GLY A 673 -0.74 -34.29 22.55
N ARG A 674 0.03 -35.38 22.57
CA ARG A 674 1.44 -35.40 22.94
C ARG A 674 2.20 -34.40 22.05
N ALA A 675 2.85 -33.46 22.71
CA ALA A 675 3.69 -32.42 22.08
C ALA A 675 5.00 -32.94 21.44
N ASP A 676 5.17 -34.25 21.27
CA ASP A 676 6.44 -34.91 20.95
C ASP A 676 6.57 -35.33 19.46
N GLY A 677 5.62 -34.97 18.59
CA GLY A 677 5.73 -35.24 17.15
C GLY A 677 6.30 -34.04 16.38
N PRO A 678 7.00 -34.27 15.23
CA PRO A 678 7.42 -33.18 14.37
C PRO A 678 6.19 -32.38 13.89
N MET A 679 6.25 -31.06 14.01
CA MET A 679 5.18 -30.15 13.49
C MET A 679 4.98 -30.42 12.00
N SER A 680 3.73 -30.45 11.54
CA SER A 680 3.45 -30.52 10.12
C SER A 680 4.03 -29.27 9.42
N GLU A 681 4.44 -29.43 8.16
CA GLU A 681 5.08 -28.37 7.36
C GLU A 681 4.22 -27.07 7.36
N GLY A 682 2.89 -27.19 7.20
CA GLY A 682 1.98 -26.04 7.22
C GLY A 682 1.90 -25.34 8.59
N ILE A 683 2.03 -26.07 9.71
CA ILE A 683 2.09 -25.46 11.06
C ILE A 683 3.41 -24.71 11.22
N LEU A 684 4.51 -25.27 10.72
CA LEU A 684 5.82 -24.64 10.78
C LEU A 684 5.85 -23.34 9.97
N GLU A 685 5.31 -23.33 8.77
CA GLU A 685 5.20 -22.13 7.91
C GLU A 685 4.40 -21.03 8.59
N ARG A 686 3.25 -21.39 9.20
CA ARG A 686 2.44 -20.43 9.96
C ARG A 686 3.18 -19.88 11.17
N LEU A 687 3.93 -20.71 11.90
CA LEU A 687 4.74 -20.24 13.03
C LEU A 687 5.84 -19.29 12.55
N GLN A 688 6.46 -19.54 11.41
CA GLN A 688 7.45 -18.67 10.81
C GLN A 688 6.85 -17.31 10.41
N GLU A 689 5.63 -17.30 9.86
CA GLU A 689 4.91 -16.06 9.52
C GLU A 689 4.54 -15.26 10.79
N GLU A 690 3.99 -15.91 11.82
CA GLU A 690 3.69 -15.26 13.11
C GLU A 690 4.96 -14.72 13.79
N ARG A 691 6.11 -15.39 13.63
CA ARG A 691 7.41 -14.88 14.12
C ARG A 691 7.86 -13.64 13.36
N ARG A 692 7.67 -13.58 12.03
CA ARG A 692 7.89 -12.35 11.25
C ARG A 692 6.95 -11.23 11.70
N LEU A 693 5.73 -11.56 12.05
CA LEU A 693 4.76 -10.59 12.56
C LEU A 693 5.20 -10.01 13.92
N MET A 694 5.72 -10.86 14.82
CA MET A 694 6.34 -10.39 16.08
C MET A 694 7.55 -9.49 15.80
N TYR A 695 8.44 -9.88 14.89
CA TYR A 695 9.58 -9.09 14.44
C TYR A 695 9.16 -7.72 13.88
N VAL A 696 8.10 -7.69 13.05
CA VAL A 696 7.52 -6.43 12.56
C VAL A 696 7.08 -5.56 13.74
N GLY A 697 6.35 -6.11 14.71
CA GLY A 697 5.90 -5.36 15.89
C GLY A 697 7.05 -4.76 16.70
N ILE A 698 8.09 -5.54 17.00
CA ILE A 698 9.28 -5.09 17.72
C ILE A 698 9.97 -3.93 16.97
N THR A 699 10.14 -4.07 15.66
CA THR A 699 10.86 -3.10 14.82
C THR A 699 10.06 -1.83 14.50
N ARG A 700 8.84 -1.68 15.06
CA ARG A 700 8.09 -0.40 15.00
C ARG A 700 8.57 0.58 16.05
N ALA A 701 9.22 0.10 17.12
CA ALA A 701 9.71 0.93 18.20
C ALA A 701 11.03 1.62 17.84
N GLN A 702 11.12 2.91 18.15
CA GLN A 702 12.33 3.70 17.97
C GLN A 702 13.16 3.75 19.27
N ARG A 703 12.55 4.12 20.39
CA ARG A 703 13.23 4.43 21.66
C ARG A 703 12.93 3.45 22.78
N SER A 704 11.68 3.04 22.95
CA SER A 704 11.31 2.08 23.98
C SER A 704 10.25 1.08 23.51
N LEU A 705 10.39 -0.16 23.99
CA LEU A 705 9.46 -1.25 23.74
C LEU A 705 9.03 -1.86 25.07
N ALA A 706 7.72 -1.98 25.27
CA ALA A 706 7.13 -2.79 26.33
C ALA A 706 6.31 -3.92 25.70
N VAL A 707 6.50 -5.13 26.17
CA VAL A 707 5.79 -6.32 25.75
C VAL A 707 4.94 -6.82 26.91
N SER A 708 3.64 -7.02 26.70
CA SER A 708 2.76 -7.52 27.78
C SER A 708 2.04 -8.79 27.38
N TRP A 709 1.73 -9.60 28.40
CA TRP A 709 0.98 -10.84 28.28
C TRP A 709 0.05 -11.01 29.48
N THR A 710 -1.01 -11.85 29.33
CA THR A 710 -2.00 -12.07 30.37
C THR A 710 -1.92 -13.46 30.96
N ARG A 711 -2.04 -13.61 32.28
CA ARG A 711 -2.07 -14.90 33.00
C ARG A 711 -3.39 -15.67 32.80
N LYS A 712 -4.47 -14.93 32.54
CA LYS A 712 -5.80 -15.48 32.25
C LYS A 712 -6.40 -14.73 31.05
N ARG A 713 -7.13 -15.47 30.20
CA ARG A 713 -7.85 -14.89 29.07
C ARG A 713 -9.30 -15.35 29.03
N LYS A 714 -10.16 -14.55 28.45
CA LYS A 714 -11.56 -14.86 28.24
C LYS A 714 -11.76 -15.78 27.03
N LYS A 715 -12.41 -16.94 27.22
CA LYS A 715 -12.85 -17.86 26.16
C LYS A 715 -14.35 -18.11 26.32
N GLY A 716 -15.18 -17.42 25.53
CA GLY A 716 -16.63 -17.44 25.72
C GLY A 716 -17.03 -16.76 27.04
N ARG A 717 -17.62 -17.52 27.96
CA ARG A 717 -18.01 -17.04 29.31
C ARG A 717 -16.94 -17.32 30.37
N ASP A 718 -15.95 -18.17 30.09
CA ASP A 718 -14.98 -18.65 31.07
C ASP A 718 -13.65 -17.90 30.99
N MET A 719 -12.98 -17.81 32.16
CA MET A 719 -11.61 -17.32 32.26
C MET A 719 -10.68 -18.52 32.32
N ILE A 720 -9.86 -18.72 31.28
CA ILE A 720 -8.90 -19.82 31.21
C ILE A 720 -7.47 -19.29 31.50
N ALA A 721 -6.65 -20.16 32.12
CA ALA A 721 -5.23 -19.88 32.31
C ALA A 721 -4.53 -19.73 30.94
N ALA A 722 -3.61 -18.81 30.88
CA ALA A 722 -2.83 -18.53 29.66
C ALA A 722 -1.33 -18.56 29.97
N GLN A 723 -0.53 -18.83 28.95
CA GLN A 723 0.92 -18.90 29.02
C GLN A 723 1.52 -17.72 28.25
N PRO A 724 2.70 -17.21 28.66
CA PRO A 724 3.41 -16.23 27.86
C PRO A 724 3.75 -16.80 26.48
N SER A 725 3.70 -15.98 25.46
CA SER A 725 4.12 -16.37 24.10
C SER A 725 5.56 -16.91 24.11
N ARG A 726 5.81 -17.96 23.32
CA ARG A 726 7.16 -18.48 23.06
C ARG A 726 8.10 -17.40 22.53
N PHE A 727 7.59 -16.39 21.84
CA PHE A 727 8.37 -15.28 21.31
C PHE A 727 8.99 -14.42 22.40
N ILE A 728 8.41 -14.39 23.62
CA ILE A 728 9.02 -13.70 24.77
C ILE A 728 10.32 -14.39 25.18
N ALA A 729 10.34 -15.72 25.22
CA ALA A 729 11.57 -16.47 25.49
C ALA A 729 12.59 -16.34 24.33
N GLU A 730 12.10 -16.35 23.09
CA GLU A 730 12.93 -16.18 21.89
C GLU A 730 13.61 -14.79 21.82
N MET A 731 13.07 -13.74 22.44
CA MET A 731 13.75 -12.44 22.57
C MET A 731 15.07 -12.54 23.36
N ALA A 732 15.25 -13.57 24.18
CA ALA A 732 16.44 -13.85 24.98
C ALA A 732 16.94 -12.65 25.80
N LEU A 733 16.01 -11.94 26.45
CA LEU A 733 16.31 -10.70 27.17
C LEU A 733 17.23 -10.90 28.38
N ASP A 734 17.22 -12.10 28.97
CA ASP A 734 18.08 -12.46 30.12
C ASP A 734 19.55 -12.70 29.70
N LYS A 735 19.82 -12.89 28.40
CA LYS A 735 21.17 -13.00 27.85
C LYS A 735 21.84 -11.64 27.61
N THR A 736 21.15 -10.55 27.92
CA THR A 736 21.74 -9.24 27.88
C THR A 736 22.69 -9.06 29.04
N THR A 737 23.97 -9.28 28.75
CA THR A 737 25.11 -8.89 29.55
C THR A 737 24.99 -9.34 31.01
N ALA A 738 25.60 -10.45 31.35
CA ALA A 738 26.31 -10.43 32.61
C ALA A 738 26.89 -9.00 32.70
N LYS A 739 26.43 -8.17 33.65
CA LYS A 739 27.04 -6.88 33.93
C LYS A 739 28.51 -7.22 33.99
N GLU A 740 29.31 -6.79 33.00
CA GLU A 740 30.74 -6.80 33.13
C GLU A 740 30.99 -6.12 34.49
N ASP A 741 31.49 -6.88 35.44
CA ASP A 741 31.77 -6.36 36.76
C ASP A 741 32.62 -5.10 36.53
N PRO A 742 32.17 -3.91 36.96
CA PRO A 742 32.93 -2.69 36.74
C PRO A 742 34.39 -2.84 37.23
N ARG A 743 34.64 -3.78 38.15
CA ARG A 743 35.95 -4.17 38.63
C ARG A 743 36.76 -4.94 37.60
N GLU A 744 36.12 -5.85 36.87
CA GLU A 744 36.76 -6.60 35.76
C GLU A 744 37.07 -5.68 34.55
N LYS A 745 36.19 -4.76 34.24
CA LYS A 745 36.40 -3.75 33.21
C LYS A 745 37.53 -2.78 33.57
N LEU A 746 37.56 -2.37 34.83
CA LEU A 746 38.66 -1.55 35.36
C LEU A 746 40.00 -2.31 35.37
N LYS A 747 39.98 -3.60 35.66
CA LYS A 747 41.13 -4.48 35.64
C LYS A 747 41.66 -4.68 34.22
N ALA A 748 40.77 -4.90 33.26
CA ALA A 748 41.10 -5.01 31.81
C ALA A 748 41.67 -3.68 31.28
N LEU A 749 41.06 -2.53 31.59
CA LEU A 749 41.59 -1.21 31.24
C LEU A 749 42.99 -0.97 31.84
N ARG A 750 43.20 -1.32 33.12
CA ARG A 750 44.52 -1.19 33.76
C ARG A 750 45.57 -2.09 33.11
N ALA A 751 45.21 -3.31 32.72
CA ALA A 751 46.09 -4.22 31.97
C ALA A 751 46.45 -3.67 30.58
N GLU A 752 45.48 -3.09 29.87
CA GLU A 752 45.69 -2.45 28.57
C GLU A 752 46.60 -1.20 28.68
N PHE A 753 46.40 -0.36 29.70
CA PHE A 753 47.28 0.78 29.96
C PHE A 753 48.69 0.35 30.35
N ALA A 754 48.83 -0.71 31.16
CA ALA A 754 50.14 -1.26 31.53
C ALA A 754 50.87 -1.81 30.33
N GLN A 755 50.18 -2.52 29.41
CA GLN A 755 50.76 -3.04 28.18
C GLN A 755 51.18 -1.89 27.23
N LYS A 756 50.37 -0.86 27.06
CA LYS A 756 50.74 0.31 26.25
C LYS A 756 51.92 1.07 26.83
N ALA A 757 52.04 1.15 28.18
CA ALA A 757 53.20 1.75 28.84
C ALA A 757 54.48 0.92 28.64
N LEU A 758 54.36 -0.42 28.66
CA LEU A 758 55.48 -1.36 28.40
C LEU A 758 55.93 -1.26 26.96
N ASP A 759 55.00 -1.22 26.03
CA ASP A 759 55.28 -1.08 24.58
C ASP A 759 55.95 0.29 24.28
N ALA A 760 55.53 1.34 24.91
CA ALA A 760 56.13 2.66 24.79
C ALA A 760 57.56 2.72 25.40
N ALA A 761 57.79 2.02 26.54
CA ALA A 761 59.12 1.92 27.17
C ALA A 761 60.07 1.10 26.31
N THR A 762 59.59 0.00 25.71
CA THR A 762 60.39 -0.83 24.79
C THR A 762 60.70 -0.08 23.49
N ALA A 763 59.77 0.72 22.94
CA ALA A 763 60.02 1.57 21.79
C ALA A 763 61.05 2.70 22.12
N ALA A 764 60.99 3.28 23.31
CA ALA A 764 61.95 4.29 23.77
C ALA A 764 63.38 3.70 23.97
N THR A 765 63.49 2.48 24.53
CA THR A 765 64.79 1.77 24.65
C THR A 765 65.34 1.34 23.29
N ALA A 766 64.51 0.92 22.34
CA ALA A 766 64.93 0.62 21.00
C ALA A 766 65.41 1.87 20.24
N ALA A 767 64.78 3.02 20.45
CA ALA A 767 65.19 4.31 19.88
C ALA A 767 66.49 4.84 20.48
N ALA A 768 66.78 4.53 21.77
CA ALA A 768 68.04 4.92 22.47
C ALA A 768 69.25 3.98 22.12
N ALA A 769 68.98 2.78 21.55
CA ALA A 769 69.99 1.82 21.17
C ALA A 769 70.40 1.86 19.69
N ALA A 770 69.85 2.81 18.88
CA ALA A 770 70.28 3.00 17.52
C ALA A 770 71.62 3.78 17.49
N PRO A 771 72.75 3.19 17.00
CA PRO A 771 74.02 3.89 16.89
C PRO A 771 73.86 4.95 15.79
N GLY A 772 74.24 6.21 16.16
CA GLY A 772 74.28 7.32 15.25
C GLY A 772 75.11 7.00 13.99
N ALA A 773 74.50 7.25 12.85
CA ALA A 773 75.15 7.42 11.54
C ALA A 773 74.92 8.84 11.04
#